data_9716e76593d1069d2270c752200b6f7e
#
_entry.id   9716e76593d1069d2270c752200b6f7e
#
_cell.length_a   1.000
_cell.length_b   1.000
_cell.length_c   1.000
_cell.angle_alpha   90.00
_cell.angle_beta   90.00
_cell.angle_gamma   90.00
#
_symmetry.space_group_name_H-M   'P 1'
#
loop_
_entity.id
_entity.type
_entity.pdbx_description
1 polymer ?
#
loop_
_entity_poly.entity_id
_entity_poly.type
_entity_poly.pdbx_seq_one_letter_code
_entity_poly.pdbx_strand_id
1 'polypeptide(L)'
;MPEFLPISKKDMDARGWTQCDFVYIIGDAYVDHPSFGHAIISRVLEDAGYKVGILSQPDWRDPASVTALGEPRLGFLVSGGNMDSMVNHYSVSKKHRQTDAFTPGGVMGKRPDYAVTVYCNLIRRTYKKTPIIIGGIEASLRRLAHYDYWSDKLKRSILLDAQADLLLYGMGERSIVEVADALNDGMDIHDVTYIDGTVFRVREPDPNLPCLRLPDYASLAADPRKYAESFYLQYCNTDPFSARRLLEPYGEHEFVVQNPPQKPLSQEEMDRVYGLPYCRTYHPSYEKQGGVPAISEVRFSLASNRGCFGACSFCALTFHQGRIIQTRSHESLLAEAEAMTHEKDFKGYIHDVGGPTANFRQPACKKQLTKGACPNRQCLFPEPCKNMIADHSDYVALLRKLRNLPGVKKVFIRSGIRFDYLLADRSETFFRELVRYHISGQLKVAPEHVSDHVLEKMGKPCHAVYLRFLEKYKKINEQEHMKQFVVPYLMSSHPGCTLRDAVTLAEYLRDTGHEPEQVQDFYPTPSTLSTVMYYTGLDPRTMEKVYVPKNPHEKAMQRALMQYRNPANYALVKEALVKAGRTDLIGFTPQCLIRPYPPKAPRRDAEKSEKQPAASQKPSQKGAAQPPRAAAPKKPRGRR
;
A
#
# COMPACT_ATOMS: atom_id res chain seq x y z
N MET A 1 20.95 21.15 -11.19
CA MET A 1 19.68 20.54 -10.75
C MET A 1 19.77 19.05 -11.03
N PRO A 2 19.18 18.19 -10.22
CA PRO A 2 19.12 16.77 -10.54
C PRO A 2 18.49 16.54 -11.92
N GLU A 3 18.99 15.54 -12.65
CA GLU A 3 18.48 15.16 -13.97
C GLU A 3 17.71 13.84 -13.86
N PHE A 4 16.63 13.70 -14.65
CA PHE A 4 15.93 12.43 -14.76
C PHE A 4 16.80 11.35 -15.38
N LEU A 5 16.63 10.11 -14.94
CA LEU A 5 17.26 8.97 -15.59
C LEU A 5 16.69 8.78 -17.01
N PRO A 6 17.47 8.20 -17.93
CA PRO A 6 17.06 8.00 -19.32
C PRO A 6 15.77 7.20 -19.46
N ILE A 7 14.85 7.69 -20.30
CA ILE A 7 13.62 7.00 -20.70
C ILE A 7 13.60 6.69 -22.21
N SER A 8 14.63 7.14 -22.94
CA SER A 8 14.77 6.95 -24.39
C SER A 8 16.23 6.80 -24.77
N LYS A 9 16.50 6.28 -25.99
CA LYS A 9 17.85 6.24 -26.54
C LYS A 9 18.48 7.62 -26.68
N LYS A 10 17.66 8.64 -27.00
CA LYS A 10 18.13 10.02 -27.06
C LYS A 10 18.70 10.51 -25.72
N ASP A 11 18.07 10.13 -24.61
CA ASP A 11 18.54 10.48 -23.27
C ASP A 11 19.83 9.73 -22.92
N MET A 12 19.94 8.47 -23.36
CA MET A 12 21.18 7.68 -23.24
C MET A 12 22.33 8.32 -24.03
N ASP A 13 22.06 8.70 -25.28
CA ASP A 13 23.04 9.36 -26.15
C ASP A 13 23.54 10.67 -25.54
N ALA A 14 22.64 11.46 -24.93
CA ALA A 14 22.99 12.71 -24.26
C ALA A 14 23.93 12.48 -23.05
N ARG A 15 23.91 11.29 -22.45
CA ARG A 15 24.82 10.85 -21.39
C ARG A 15 26.04 10.09 -21.90
N GLY A 16 26.19 9.92 -23.22
CA GLY A 16 27.25 9.12 -23.85
C GLY A 16 27.12 7.61 -23.58
N TRP A 17 25.90 7.11 -23.34
CA TRP A 17 25.65 5.70 -23.05
C TRP A 17 25.18 4.96 -24.30
N THR A 18 25.87 3.89 -24.65
CA THR A 18 25.47 2.97 -25.72
C THR A 18 24.55 1.87 -25.22
N GLN A 19 24.64 1.53 -23.92
CA GLN A 19 23.88 0.47 -23.27
C GLN A 19 23.67 0.82 -21.79
N CYS A 20 22.50 0.47 -21.24
CA CYS A 20 22.24 0.48 -19.80
C CYS A 20 22.78 -0.79 -19.14
N ASP A 21 23.20 -0.71 -17.88
CA ASP A 21 23.46 -1.90 -17.07
C ASP A 21 22.14 -2.54 -16.66
N PHE A 22 21.17 -1.73 -16.25
CA PHE A 22 19.83 -2.18 -15.95
C PHE A 22 18.76 -1.37 -16.70
N VAL A 23 17.70 -2.03 -17.13
CA VAL A 23 16.47 -1.38 -17.59
C VAL A 23 15.36 -1.71 -16.60
N TYR A 24 14.82 -0.68 -15.95
CA TYR A 24 13.79 -0.84 -14.96
C TYR A 24 12.39 -0.63 -15.56
N ILE A 25 11.62 -1.70 -15.67
CA ILE A 25 10.22 -1.69 -16.13
C ILE A 25 9.31 -1.51 -14.93
N ILE A 26 8.49 -0.46 -14.96
CA ILE A 26 7.61 -0.08 -13.86
C ILE A 26 6.15 0.05 -14.30
N GLY A 27 5.23 -0.38 -13.43
CA GLY A 27 3.79 -0.25 -13.65
C GLY A 27 3.24 1.16 -13.47
N ASP A 28 3.98 2.05 -12.80
CA ASP A 28 3.64 3.46 -12.60
C ASP A 28 4.23 4.35 -13.70
N ALA A 29 3.72 5.58 -13.82
CA ALA A 29 4.44 6.65 -14.49
C ALA A 29 5.75 6.96 -13.76
N TYR A 30 6.77 7.44 -14.50
CA TYR A 30 8.05 7.78 -13.89
C TYR A 30 7.94 9.05 -13.02
N VAL A 31 7.97 8.84 -11.71
CA VAL A 31 8.07 9.88 -10.68
C VAL A 31 9.38 9.67 -9.93
N ASP A 32 10.29 10.62 -10.07
CA ASP A 32 11.60 10.58 -9.41
C ASP A 32 11.54 11.25 -8.04
N HIS A 33 10.96 10.52 -7.08
CA HIS A 33 10.75 11.00 -5.72
C HIS A 33 11.00 9.87 -4.70
N PRO A 34 11.62 10.13 -3.53
CA PRO A 34 11.97 9.08 -2.55
C PRO A 34 10.78 8.41 -1.85
N SER A 35 9.55 8.77 -2.21
CA SER A 35 8.33 8.03 -1.83
C SER A 35 7.94 6.95 -2.84
N PHE A 36 8.71 6.78 -3.93
CA PHE A 36 8.47 5.79 -4.97
C PHE A 36 9.61 4.77 -4.99
N GLY A 37 9.27 3.49 -4.84
CA GLY A 37 10.27 2.43 -4.75
C GLY A 37 11.18 2.34 -5.96
N HIS A 38 10.65 2.55 -7.18
CA HIS A 38 11.47 2.56 -8.39
C HIS A 38 12.50 3.69 -8.42
N ALA A 39 12.13 4.88 -7.93
CA ALA A 39 13.08 6.00 -7.85
C ALA A 39 14.20 5.69 -6.86
N ILE A 40 13.87 5.13 -5.69
CA ILE A 40 14.88 4.74 -4.69
C ILE A 40 15.86 3.73 -5.28
N ILE A 41 15.37 2.62 -5.81
CA ILE A 41 16.21 1.54 -6.34
C ILE A 41 17.08 2.03 -7.51
N SER A 42 16.52 2.84 -8.43
CA SER A 42 17.26 3.37 -9.56
C SER A 42 18.36 4.34 -9.11
N ARG A 43 18.06 5.23 -8.15
CA ARG A 43 19.05 6.19 -7.64
C ARG A 43 20.12 5.52 -6.79
N VAL A 44 19.79 4.49 -6.03
CA VAL A 44 20.77 3.69 -5.28
C VAL A 44 21.74 2.98 -6.24
N LEU A 45 21.24 2.42 -7.34
CA LEU A 45 22.09 1.81 -8.37
C LEU A 45 22.94 2.85 -9.11
N GLU A 46 22.38 4.04 -9.45
CA GLU A 46 23.14 5.13 -10.05
C GLU A 46 24.27 5.61 -9.12
N ASP A 47 24.00 5.75 -7.81
CA ASP A 47 24.98 6.12 -6.78
C ASP A 47 26.08 5.05 -6.62
N ALA A 48 25.76 3.77 -6.88
CA ALA A 48 26.72 2.67 -6.94
C ALA A 48 27.48 2.60 -8.28
N GLY A 49 27.23 3.51 -9.22
CA GLY A 49 27.96 3.61 -10.51
C GLY A 49 27.32 2.86 -11.68
N TYR A 50 26.13 2.30 -11.51
CA TYR A 50 25.43 1.57 -12.57
C TYR A 50 24.57 2.48 -13.46
N LYS A 51 24.53 2.20 -14.75
CA LYS A 51 23.72 2.90 -15.76
C LYS A 51 22.30 2.33 -15.74
N VAL A 52 21.32 3.10 -15.25
CA VAL A 52 19.93 2.68 -15.14
C VAL A 52 19.03 3.47 -16.09
N GLY A 53 18.29 2.77 -16.95
CA GLY A 53 17.24 3.36 -17.78
C GLY A 53 15.86 2.99 -17.23
N ILE A 54 14.89 3.90 -17.34
CA ILE A 54 13.53 3.70 -16.85
C ILE A 54 12.58 3.50 -18.03
N LEU A 55 11.84 2.39 -18.02
CA LEU A 55 10.78 2.08 -18.98
C LEU A 55 9.44 2.02 -18.25
N SER A 56 8.76 3.15 -18.25
CA SER A 56 7.51 3.35 -17.52
C SER A 56 6.32 2.91 -18.38
N GLN A 57 5.47 2.04 -17.82
CA GLN A 57 4.21 1.61 -18.43
C GLN A 57 4.35 1.23 -19.92
N PRO A 58 5.30 0.33 -20.31
CA PRO A 58 5.37 -0.12 -21.70
C PRO A 58 4.02 -0.74 -22.11
N ASP A 59 3.64 -0.59 -23.38
CA ASP A 59 2.40 -1.20 -23.87
C ASP A 59 2.51 -2.73 -23.80
N TRP A 60 1.87 -3.29 -22.81
CA TRP A 60 1.87 -4.72 -22.53
C TRP A 60 1.23 -5.58 -23.63
N ARG A 61 0.57 -4.96 -24.63
CA ARG A 61 0.03 -5.61 -25.82
C ARG A 61 1.04 -5.72 -26.96
N ASP A 62 2.11 -4.90 -26.91
CA ASP A 62 3.15 -4.84 -27.93
C ASP A 62 4.51 -5.31 -27.36
N PRO A 63 5.03 -6.48 -27.77
CA PRO A 63 6.34 -6.94 -27.36
C PRO A 63 7.50 -6.00 -27.72
N ALA A 64 7.35 -5.17 -28.75
CA ALA A 64 8.39 -4.20 -29.13
C ALA A 64 8.52 -3.08 -28.08
N SER A 65 7.52 -2.84 -27.27
CA SER A 65 7.54 -1.76 -26.26
C SER A 65 8.64 -1.92 -25.22
N VAL A 66 9.10 -3.15 -24.93
CA VAL A 66 10.20 -3.39 -23.98
C VAL A 66 11.59 -3.23 -24.58
N THR A 67 11.70 -2.92 -25.89
CA THR A 67 12.97 -2.77 -26.57
C THR A 67 13.45 -1.31 -26.68
N ALA A 68 12.67 -0.36 -26.19
CA ALA A 68 12.90 1.07 -26.38
C ALA A 68 14.29 1.56 -25.91
N LEU A 69 14.86 0.94 -24.87
CA LEU A 69 16.22 1.23 -24.36
C LEU A 69 17.27 0.20 -24.77
N GLY A 70 16.88 -0.84 -25.53
CA GLY A 70 17.73 -1.96 -25.90
C GLY A 70 17.85 -3.00 -24.80
N GLU A 71 18.70 -4.02 -25.04
CA GLU A 71 19.01 -5.07 -24.08
C GLU A 71 19.97 -4.53 -23.01
N PRO A 72 19.65 -4.66 -21.70
CA PRO A 72 20.57 -4.25 -20.65
C PRO A 72 21.74 -5.23 -20.52
N ARG A 73 22.89 -4.76 -20.02
CA ARG A 73 24.09 -5.56 -19.82
C ARG A 73 23.94 -6.59 -18.70
N LEU A 74 23.32 -6.20 -17.58
CA LEU A 74 23.19 -7.02 -16.37
C LEU A 74 21.79 -7.61 -16.19
N GLY A 75 20.73 -6.88 -16.56
CA GLY A 75 19.39 -7.43 -16.47
C GLY A 75 18.26 -6.42 -16.45
N PHE A 76 17.05 -6.92 -16.54
CA PHE A 76 15.82 -6.16 -16.34
C PHE A 76 15.42 -6.18 -14.87
N LEU A 77 15.03 -4.99 -14.34
CA LEU A 77 14.33 -4.87 -13.08
C LEU A 77 12.84 -4.69 -13.38
N VAL A 78 11.96 -5.35 -12.62
CA VAL A 78 10.50 -5.27 -12.87
C VAL A 78 9.74 -5.10 -11.56
N SER A 79 8.86 -4.09 -11.51
CA SER A 79 7.91 -3.91 -10.40
C SER A 79 6.51 -3.51 -10.89
N GLY A 80 5.49 -3.87 -10.12
CA GLY A 80 4.11 -3.50 -10.39
C GLY A 80 3.79 -2.01 -10.16
N GLY A 81 4.74 -1.28 -9.54
CA GLY A 81 4.59 0.11 -9.13
C GLY A 81 4.52 0.28 -7.61
N ASN A 82 4.12 1.47 -7.17
CA ASN A 82 4.03 1.84 -5.74
C ASN A 82 2.91 1.08 -5.00
N MET A 83 1.91 0.65 -5.75
CA MET A 83 0.85 -0.23 -5.26
C MET A 83 0.83 -1.55 -6.03
N ASP A 84 0.30 -2.59 -5.39
CA ASP A 84 -0.08 -3.82 -6.07
C ASP A 84 -1.08 -3.53 -7.20
N SER A 85 -0.83 -4.06 -8.39
CA SER A 85 -1.62 -3.76 -9.60
C SER A 85 -3.09 -4.13 -9.41
N MET A 86 -3.38 -5.28 -8.80
CA MET A 86 -4.74 -5.74 -8.58
C MET A 86 -5.47 -4.90 -7.52
N VAL A 87 -4.78 -4.50 -6.44
CA VAL A 87 -5.33 -3.59 -5.42
C VAL A 87 -5.60 -2.20 -6.02
N ASN A 88 -4.74 -1.74 -6.93
CA ASN A 88 -4.93 -0.46 -7.61
C ASN A 88 -6.10 -0.47 -8.59
N HIS A 89 -6.29 -1.58 -9.31
CA HIS A 89 -7.31 -1.67 -10.37
C HIS A 89 -8.72 -1.98 -9.86
N TYR A 90 -8.83 -2.73 -8.75
CA TYR A 90 -10.13 -3.26 -8.31
C TYR A 90 -10.48 -2.82 -6.90
N SER A 91 -11.76 -2.61 -6.67
CA SER A 91 -12.34 -2.52 -5.32
C SER A 91 -12.45 -3.92 -4.70
N VAL A 92 -12.77 -3.99 -3.40
CA VAL A 92 -13.04 -5.26 -2.71
C VAL A 92 -14.22 -6.04 -3.32
N SER A 93 -15.18 -5.34 -3.91
CA SER A 93 -16.29 -5.98 -4.65
C SER A 93 -15.92 -6.41 -6.07
N LYS A 94 -14.62 -6.46 -6.37
CA LYS A 94 -14.05 -6.81 -7.69
C LYS A 94 -14.54 -5.91 -8.85
N LYS A 95 -15.01 -4.69 -8.53
CA LYS A 95 -15.36 -3.69 -9.53
C LYS A 95 -14.13 -2.93 -9.96
N HIS A 96 -13.94 -2.76 -11.25
CA HIS A 96 -12.84 -1.99 -11.81
C HIS A 96 -12.95 -0.51 -11.40
N ARG A 97 -11.83 0.08 -10.96
CA ARG A 97 -11.77 1.51 -10.66
C ARG A 97 -11.74 2.33 -11.94
N GLN A 98 -12.16 3.58 -11.84
CA GLN A 98 -12.23 4.48 -13.00
C GLN A 98 -10.96 5.30 -13.22
N THR A 99 -10.13 5.44 -12.18
CA THR A 99 -8.92 6.26 -12.21
C THR A 99 -7.74 5.52 -11.58
N ASP A 100 -6.55 5.79 -12.10
CA ASP A 100 -5.25 5.36 -11.55
C ASP A 100 -4.40 6.59 -11.28
N ALA A 101 -4.23 6.97 -10.02
CA ALA A 101 -3.46 8.14 -9.62
C ALA A 101 -1.96 8.07 -10.00
N PHE A 102 -1.45 6.87 -10.26
CA PHE A 102 -0.05 6.62 -10.63
C PHE A 102 0.19 6.63 -12.16
N THR A 103 -0.81 7.03 -12.93
CA THR A 103 -0.74 7.09 -14.40
C THR A 103 -0.90 8.54 -14.86
N PRO A 104 -0.28 8.95 -15.99
CA PRO A 104 -0.44 10.30 -16.50
C PRO A 104 -1.90 10.67 -16.73
N GLY A 105 -2.33 11.82 -16.18
CA GLY A 105 -3.71 12.30 -16.21
C GLY A 105 -4.69 11.46 -15.40
N GLY A 106 -4.22 10.51 -14.58
CA GLY A 106 -5.09 9.61 -13.83
C GLY A 106 -5.83 8.55 -14.68
N VAL A 107 -5.38 8.31 -15.91
CA VAL A 107 -6.06 7.44 -16.89
C VAL A 107 -5.88 5.98 -16.54
N MET A 108 -6.98 5.25 -16.33
CA MET A 108 -6.98 3.82 -16.05
C MET A 108 -6.64 2.99 -17.29
N GLY A 109 -5.99 1.82 -17.09
CA GLY A 109 -5.77 0.79 -18.12
C GLY A 109 -4.42 0.85 -18.84
N LYS A 110 -3.50 1.74 -18.45
CA LYS A 110 -2.12 1.72 -18.98
C LYS A 110 -1.29 0.59 -18.33
N ARG A 111 -1.46 0.37 -17.04
CA ARG A 111 -0.88 -0.76 -16.31
C ARG A 111 -1.70 -2.02 -16.58
N PRO A 112 -1.11 -3.21 -16.81
CA PRO A 112 -1.85 -4.47 -16.88
C PRO A 112 -2.23 -4.99 -15.49
N ASP A 113 -3.23 -5.87 -15.44
CA ASP A 113 -3.46 -6.72 -14.28
C ASP A 113 -2.28 -7.66 -14.08
N TYR A 114 -1.92 -7.98 -12.82
CA TYR A 114 -0.74 -8.77 -12.48
C TYR A 114 0.52 -8.25 -13.17
N ALA A 115 0.77 -6.95 -13.03
CA ALA A 115 1.74 -6.21 -13.82
C ALA A 115 3.13 -6.83 -13.86
N VAL A 116 3.64 -7.31 -12.72
CA VAL A 116 4.95 -7.97 -12.65
C VAL A 116 4.99 -9.20 -13.57
N THR A 117 4.02 -10.09 -13.47
CA THR A 117 3.94 -11.31 -14.29
C THR A 117 3.82 -10.98 -15.78
N VAL A 118 2.96 -10.02 -16.13
CA VAL A 118 2.74 -9.64 -17.53
C VAL A 118 4.00 -9.03 -18.14
N TYR A 119 4.65 -8.11 -17.45
CA TYR A 119 5.88 -7.48 -17.96
C TYR A 119 7.04 -8.48 -18.08
N CYS A 120 7.23 -9.37 -17.12
CA CYS A 120 8.26 -10.42 -17.22
C CYS A 120 8.02 -11.34 -18.42
N ASN A 121 6.78 -11.78 -18.63
CA ASN A 121 6.43 -12.61 -19.79
C ASN A 121 6.62 -11.84 -21.12
N LEU A 122 6.38 -10.52 -21.14
CA LEU A 122 6.64 -9.68 -22.30
C LEU A 122 8.14 -9.60 -22.61
N ILE A 123 8.98 -9.39 -21.56
CA ILE A 123 10.45 -9.41 -21.69
C ILE A 123 10.92 -10.76 -22.26
N ARG A 124 10.47 -11.90 -21.70
CA ARG A 124 10.88 -13.25 -22.13
C ARG A 124 10.54 -13.58 -23.58
N ARG A 125 9.52 -12.94 -24.16
CA ARG A 125 9.20 -13.08 -25.60
C ARG A 125 10.32 -12.52 -26.48
N THR A 126 10.96 -11.44 -26.05
CA THR A 126 12.01 -10.72 -26.79
C THR A 126 13.41 -11.17 -26.35
N TYR A 127 13.68 -11.16 -25.04
CA TYR A 127 14.99 -11.44 -24.45
C TYR A 127 14.93 -12.75 -23.65
N LYS A 128 15.37 -13.85 -24.31
CA LYS A 128 15.23 -15.21 -23.77
C LYS A 128 16.10 -15.50 -22.54
N LYS A 129 17.30 -14.91 -22.50
CA LYS A 129 18.36 -15.26 -21.55
C LYS A 129 18.73 -14.13 -20.59
N THR A 130 18.37 -12.89 -20.91
CA THR A 130 18.71 -11.74 -20.08
C THR A 130 18.09 -11.87 -18.70
N PRO A 131 18.84 -11.69 -17.62
CA PRO A 131 18.32 -11.80 -16.26
C PRO A 131 17.11 -10.90 -16.01
N ILE A 132 16.10 -11.42 -15.31
CA ILE A 132 14.93 -10.69 -14.86
C ILE A 132 14.86 -10.75 -13.34
N ILE A 133 15.00 -9.60 -12.70
CA ILE A 133 14.95 -9.43 -11.26
C ILE A 133 13.64 -8.70 -10.94
N ILE A 134 12.78 -9.33 -10.16
CA ILE A 134 11.49 -8.75 -9.77
C ILE A 134 11.53 -8.22 -8.33
N GLY A 135 10.75 -7.17 -8.05
CA GLY A 135 10.69 -6.58 -6.72
C GLY A 135 9.45 -5.71 -6.51
N GLY A 136 9.50 -4.89 -5.46
CA GLY A 136 8.38 -4.07 -5.05
C GLY A 136 7.28 -4.84 -4.30
N ILE A 137 6.20 -4.16 -3.91
CA ILE A 137 5.19 -4.73 -3.03
C ILE A 137 4.45 -5.92 -3.67
N GLU A 138 4.15 -5.87 -4.96
CA GLU A 138 3.42 -6.93 -5.67
C GLU A 138 4.20 -8.24 -5.66
N ALA A 139 5.49 -8.21 -5.99
CA ALA A 139 6.37 -9.39 -5.95
C ALA A 139 6.63 -9.83 -4.51
N SER A 140 6.93 -8.91 -3.60
CA SER A 140 7.23 -9.18 -2.19
C SER A 140 6.12 -9.95 -1.49
N LEU A 141 4.85 -9.61 -1.74
CA LEU A 141 3.70 -10.27 -1.13
C LEU A 141 3.32 -11.60 -1.79
N ARG A 142 3.88 -11.91 -2.95
CA ARG A 142 3.60 -13.15 -3.72
C ARG A 142 4.83 -14.05 -3.86
N ARG A 143 5.85 -13.87 -3.03
CA ARG A 143 7.14 -14.55 -3.13
C ARG A 143 7.11 -16.05 -2.89
N LEU A 144 6.14 -16.54 -2.14
CA LEU A 144 5.84 -17.97 -1.89
C LEU A 144 4.39 -18.26 -2.29
N ALA A 145 3.91 -19.47 -2.07
CA ALA A 145 2.51 -19.83 -2.30
C ALA A 145 1.57 -18.89 -1.53
N HIS A 146 0.58 -18.33 -2.22
CA HIS A 146 -0.28 -17.30 -1.67
C HIS A 146 -1.71 -17.42 -2.19
N TYR A 147 -2.68 -17.03 -1.33
CA TYR A 147 -4.06 -16.88 -1.78
C TYR A 147 -4.23 -15.61 -2.63
N ASP A 148 -4.79 -15.79 -3.82
CA ASP A 148 -5.14 -14.72 -4.72
C ASP A 148 -6.66 -14.45 -4.68
N TYR A 149 -7.04 -13.30 -4.14
CA TYR A 149 -8.42 -12.92 -3.92
C TYR A 149 -9.26 -12.83 -5.21
N TRP A 150 -8.63 -12.37 -6.30
CA TRP A 150 -9.37 -12.13 -7.56
C TRP A 150 -9.73 -13.42 -8.27
N SER A 151 -8.84 -14.38 -8.32
CA SER A 151 -9.09 -15.72 -8.86
C SER A 151 -9.71 -16.69 -7.86
N ASP A 152 -9.77 -16.33 -6.57
CA ASP A 152 -10.24 -17.17 -5.45
C ASP A 152 -9.51 -18.52 -5.37
N LYS A 153 -8.20 -18.50 -5.59
CA LYS A 153 -7.34 -19.69 -5.64
C LYS A 153 -6.02 -19.47 -4.91
N LEU A 154 -5.43 -20.55 -4.45
CA LEU A 154 -4.03 -20.56 -4.06
C LEU A 154 -3.18 -20.56 -5.34
N LYS A 155 -2.23 -19.61 -5.43
CA LYS A 155 -1.26 -19.50 -6.52
C LYS A 155 0.14 -19.89 -6.06
N ARG A 156 0.96 -20.28 -7.01
CA ARG A 156 2.39 -20.55 -6.80
C ARG A 156 3.14 -19.24 -6.51
N SER A 157 4.41 -19.35 -6.14
CA SER A 157 5.31 -18.21 -6.10
C SER A 157 5.27 -17.42 -7.41
N ILE A 158 5.21 -16.08 -7.31
CA ILE A 158 5.26 -15.19 -8.48
C ILE A 158 6.57 -15.34 -9.26
N LEU A 159 7.66 -15.77 -8.59
CA LEU A 159 8.94 -16.06 -9.26
C LEU A 159 8.78 -17.09 -10.37
N LEU A 160 7.95 -18.14 -10.13
CA LEU A 160 7.65 -19.19 -11.10
C LEU A 160 6.68 -18.71 -12.17
N ASP A 161 5.59 -18.05 -11.76
CA ASP A 161 4.51 -17.60 -12.66
C ASP A 161 4.97 -16.47 -13.60
N ALA A 162 5.90 -15.62 -13.14
CA ALA A 162 6.51 -14.56 -13.92
C ALA A 162 7.70 -15.04 -14.78
N GLN A 163 8.20 -16.26 -14.58
CA GLN A 163 9.43 -16.76 -15.20
C GLN A 163 10.63 -15.82 -14.96
N ALA A 164 10.70 -15.23 -13.77
CA ALA A 164 11.81 -14.39 -13.34
C ALA A 164 12.95 -15.26 -12.76
N ASP A 165 14.15 -14.70 -12.72
CA ASP A 165 15.34 -15.43 -12.25
C ASP A 165 15.58 -15.21 -10.75
N LEU A 166 15.34 -13.97 -10.28
CA LEU A 166 15.53 -13.59 -8.88
C LEU A 166 14.40 -12.64 -8.43
N LEU A 167 14.02 -12.76 -7.16
CA LEU A 167 13.06 -11.84 -6.53
C LEU A 167 13.70 -11.17 -5.31
N LEU A 168 13.62 -9.86 -5.27
CA LEU A 168 13.98 -9.06 -4.10
C LEU A 168 12.72 -8.71 -3.32
N TYR A 169 12.68 -9.03 -2.02
CA TYR A 169 11.53 -8.72 -1.17
C TYR A 169 11.91 -7.77 -0.04
N GLY A 170 10.92 -7.05 0.46
CA GLY A 170 11.15 -6.05 1.49
C GLY A 170 11.74 -4.75 0.95
N MET A 171 12.60 -4.12 1.75
CA MET A 171 13.36 -2.93 1.36
C MET A 171 14.65 -3.38 0.70
N GLY A 172 14.77 -3.15 -0.59
CA GLY A 172 15.77 -3.80 -1.43
C GLY A 172 17.06 -3.01 -1.68
N GLU A 173 17.31 -1.90 -0.98
CA GLU A 173 18.41 -0.99 -1.28
C GLU A 173 19.79 -1.66 -1.23
N ARG A 174 20.07 -2.44 -0.17
CA ARG A 174 21.34 -3.19 -0.08
C ARG A 174 21.36 -4.37 -1.03
N SER A 175 20.31 -5.18 -1.01
CA SER A 175 20.27 -6.41 -1.80
C SER A 175 20.43 -6.15 -3.29
N ILE A 176 19.89 -5.03 -3.82
CA ILE A 176 20.01 -4.72 -5.25
C ILE A 176 21.46 -4.36 -5.63
N VAL A 177 22.19 -3.67 -4.76
CA VAL A 177 23.60 -3.33 -5.00
C VAL A 177 24.44 -4.61 -4.93
N GLU A 178 24.25 -5.44 -3.89
CA GLU A 178 24.96 -6.72 -3.76
C GLU A 178 24.71 -7.64 -4.98
N VAL A 179 23.48 -7.67 -5.50
CA VAL A 179 23.13 -8.42 -6.74
C VAL A 179 23.80 -7.79 -7.96
N ALA A 180 23.80 -6.46 -8.07
CA ALA A 180 24.42 -5.77 -9.18
C ALA A 180 25.93 -5.99 -9.23
N ASP A 181 26.60 -5.95 -8.07
CA ASP A 181 28.03 -6.21 -7.92
C ASP A 181 28.36 -7.66 -8.34
N ALA A 182 27.60 -8.64 -7.85
CA ALA A 182 27.79 -10.06 -8.22
C ALA A 182 27.66 -10.30 -9.73
N LEU A 183 26.63 -9.71 -10.37
CA LEU A 183 26.44 -9.81 -11.82
C LEU A 183 27.54 -9.07 -12.60
N ASN A 184 27.98 -7.91 -12.09
CA ASN A 184 29.06 -7.14 -12.71
C ASN A 184 30.40 -7.88 -12.66
N ASP A 185 30.62 -8.65 -11.60
CA ASP A 185 31.81 -9.50 -11.43
C ASP A 185 31.72 -10.79 -12.26
N GLY A 186 30.66 -10.99 -13.05
CA GLY A 186 30.48 -12.10 -13.98
C GLY A 186 29.83 -13.34 -13.39
N MET A 187 29.23 -13.25 -12.20
CA MET A 187 28.46 -14.35 -11.61
C MET A 187 27.16 -14.57 -12.39
N ASP A 188 26.79 -15.83 -12.63
CA ASP A 188 25.47 -16.15 -13.19
C ASP A 188 24.37 -15.81 -12.18
N ILE A 189 23.24 -15.27 -12.66
CA ILE A 189 22.11 -14.89 -11.80
C ILE A 189 21.59 -16.09 -10.97
N HIS A 190 21.69 -17.30 -11.50
CA HIS A 190 21.25 -18.51 -10.81
C HIS A 190 22.19 -18.94 -9.66
N ASP A 191 23.41 -18.42 -9.63
CA ASP A 191 24.40 -18.66 -8.56
C ASP A 191 24.28 -17.61 -7.44
N VAL A 192 23.49 -16.56 -7.63
CA VAL A 192 23.20 -15.52 -6.62
C VAL A 192 22.20 -16.05 -5.59
N THR A 193 22.65 -16.97 -4.73
CA THR A 193 21.80 -17.70 -3.77
C THR A 193 22.02 -17.31 -2.31
N TYR A 194 22.98 -16.42 -2.03
CA TYR A 194 23.47 -16.12 -0.69
C TYR A 194 23.05 -14.75 -0.14
N ILE A 195 22.47 -13.88 -0.97
CA ILE A 195 22.12 -12.50 -0.60
C ILE A 195 20.81 -12.50 0.21
N ASP A 196 20.84 -11.86 1.38
CA ASP A 196 19.66 -11.65 2.22
C ASP A 196 18.60 -10.78 1.50
N GLY A 197 17.33 -11.05 1.77
CA GLY A 197 16.23 -10.35 1.12
C GLY A 197 15.91 -10.85 -0.29
N THR A 198 16.46 -12.01 -0.71
CA THR A 198 16.22 -12.60 -2.02
C THR A 198 15.38 -13.88 -1.96
N VAL A 199 14.74 -14.19 -3.08
CA VAL A 199 14.06 -15.46 -3.34
C VAL A 199 14.49 -15.96 -4.71
N PHE A 200 14.90 -17.21 -4.79
CA PHE A 200 15.44 -17.84 -6.00
C PHE A 200 14.90 -19.26 -6.18
N ARG A 201 15.07 -19.79 -7.37
CA ARG A 201 14.63 -21.15 -7.74
C ARG A 201 15.83 -22.08 -7.85
N VAL A 202 15.68 -23.32 -7.34
CA VAL A 202 16.66 -24.39 -7.51
C VAL A 202 15.97 -25.68 -7.95
N ARG A 203 16.72 -26.54 -8.63
CA ARG A 203 16.28 -27.91 -8.99
C ARG A 203 16.45 -28.88 -7.84
N GLU A 204 17.51 -28.69 -7.08
CA GLU A 204 17.84 -29.51 -5.91
C GLU A 204 18.32 -28.61 -4.78
N PRO A 205 17.81 -28.79 -3.55
CA PRO A 205 18.29 -28.04 -2.40
C PRO A 205 19.73 -28.42 -2.07
N ASP A 206 20.58 -27.43 -1.76
CA ASP A 206 21.92 -27.72 -1.23
C ASP A 206 21.79 -28.35 0.18
N PRO A 207 22.28 -29.60 0.36
CA PRO A 207 22.20 -30.28 1.64
C PRO A 207 23.02 -29.59 2.75
N ASN A 208 24.00 -28.78 2.39
CA ASN A 208 24.84 -28.03 3.34
C ASN A 208 24.21 -26.73 3.82
N LEU A 209 23.14 -26.28 3.17
CA LEU A 209 22.44 -25.04 3.56
C LEU A 209 21.17 -25.36 4.36
N PRO A 210 21.17 -25.16 5.69
CA PRO A 210 20.03 -25.47 6.54
C PRO A 210 18.83 -24.58 6.18
N CYS A 211 17.75 -25.21 5.73
CA CYS A 211 16.49 -24.58 5.41
C CYS A 211 15.35 -25.09 6.30
N LEU A 212 14.42 -24.23 6.64
CA LEU A 212 13.12 -24.64 7.17
C LEU A 212 12.25 -25.06 5.97
N ARG A 213 12.00 -26.37 5.85
CA ARG A 213 11.17 -26.90 4.78
C ARG A 213 9.68 -26.63 5.08
N LEU A 214 9.00 -25.98 4.15
CA LEU A 214 7.55 -25.79 4.14
C LEU A 214 6.87 -27.01 3.50
N PRO A 215 5.58 -27.23 3.75
CA PRO A 215 4.80 -28.20 2.97
C PRO A 215 4.86 -27.89 1.48
N ASP A 216 4.77 -28.93 0.64
CA ASP A 216 4.76 -28.78 -0.81
C ASP A 216 3.46 -28.10 -1.31
N TYR A 217 3.55 -27.41 -2.45
CA TYR A 217 2.43 -26.66 -3.03
C TYR A 217 1.17 -27.50 -3.27
N ALA A 218 1.30 -28.75 -3.71
CA ALA A 218 0.16 -29.64 -3.95
C ALA A 218 -0.60 -29.93 -2.63
N SER A 219 0.14 -30.17 -1.55
CA SER A 219 -0.43 -30.32 -0.21
C SER A 219 -1.10 -29.05 0.30
N LEU A 220 -0.51 -27.87 0.03
CA LEU A 220 -1.10 -26.57 0.40
C LEU A 220 -2.41 -26.31 -0.35
N ALA A 221 -2.45 -26.67 -1.64
CA ALA A 221 -3.64 -26.50 -2.47
C ALA A 221 -4.78 -27.45 -2.09
N ALA A 222 -4.44 -28.65 -1.60
CA ALA A 222 -5.41 -29.68 -1.22
C ALA A 222 -5.98 -29.46 0.20
N ASP A 223 -5.22 -28.87 1.11
CA ASP A 223 -5.59 -28.72 2.53
C ASP A 223 -5.38 -27.29 3.04
N PRO A 224 -6.47 -26.53 3.26
CA PRO A 224 -6.40 -25.18 3.83
C PRO A 224 -5.67 -25.12 5.18
N ARG A 225 -5.72 -26.18 5.99
CA ARG A 225 -5.01 -26.23 7.27
C ARG A 225 -3.50 -26.21 7.07
N LYS A 226 -3.00 -27.01 6.13
CA LYS A 226 -1.56 -27.00 5.77
C LYS A 226 -1.11 -25.62 5.25
N TYR A 227 -1.98 -24.92 4.51
CA TYR A 227 -1.67 -23.57 4.09
C TYR A 227 -1.60 -22.59 5.28
N ALA A 228 -2.52 -22.69 6.26
CA ALA A 228 -2.45 -21.88 7.47
C ALA A 228 -1.17 -22.15 8.29
N GLU A 229 -0.78 -23.41 8.43
CA GLU A 229 0.45 -23.85 9.12
C GLU A 229 1.71 -23.32 8.40
N SER A 230 1.77 -23.48 7.06
CA SER A 230 2.86 -22.94 6.25
C SER A 230 2.99 -21.44 6.38
N PHE A 231 1.87 -20.72 6.30
CA PHE A 231 1.89 -19.26 6.45
C PHE A 231 2.36 -18.83 7.84
N TYR A 232 1.98 -19.54 8.89
CA TYR A 232 2.45 -19.21 10.24
C TYR A 232 3.96 -19.41 10.39
N LEU A 233 4.52 -20.43 9.76
CA LEU A 233 5.98 -20.59 9.68
C LEU A 233 6.64 -19.40 8.96
N GLN A 234 6.05 -18.93 7.85
CA GLN A 234 6.53 -17.74 7.14
C GLN A 234 6.42 -16.49 8.04
N TYR A 235 5.30 -16.29 8.72
CA TYR A 235 5.06 -15.17 9.63
C TYR A 235 6.10 -15.11 10.76
N CYS A 236 6.45 -16.24 11.35
CA CYS A 236 7.48 -16.34 12.39
C CYS A 236 8.90 -16.10 11.86
N ASN A 237 9.12 -16.13 10.54
CA ASN A 237 10.41 -15.93 9.88
C ASN A 237 10.49 -14.60 9.11
N THR A 238 9.91 -13.53 9.66
CA THR A 238 9.95 -12.18 9.07
C THR A 238 10.99 -11.25 9.71
N ASP A 239 11.72 -11.72 10.70
CA ASP A 239 12.70 -10.89 11.42
C ASP A 239 14.12 -11.12 10.90
N PRO A 240 14.88 -10.06 10.56
CA PRO A 240 16.19 -10.18 9.91
C PRO A 240 17.30 -10.73 10.80
N PHE A 241 17.10 -10.80 12.13
CA PHE A 241 18.10 -11.33 13.08
C PHE A 241 17.87 -12.80 13.44
N SER A 242 16.65 -13.29 13.30
CA SER A 242 16.27 -14.63 13.75
C SER A 242 15.62 -15.50 12.71
N ALA A 243 15.29 -14.95 11.53
CA ALA A 243 14.69 -15.71 10.44
C ALA A 243 15.66 -16.79 9.91
N ARG A 244 15.07 -17.91 9.55
CA ARG A 244 15.75 -19.01 8.85
C ARG A 244 15.43 -18.92 7.37
N ARG A 245 16.29 -19.50 6.54
CA ARG A 245 16.00 -19.74 5.14
C ARG A 245 14.80 -20.67 5.01
N LEU A 246 13.85 -20.34 4.13
CA LEU A 246 12.64 -21.13 3.86
C LEU A 246 12.78 -21.85 2.53
N LEU A 247 12.33 -23.10 2.46
CA LEU A 247 12.31 -23.90 1.25
C LEU A 247 10.90 -24.41 1.00
N GLU A 248 10.29 -24.01 -0.11
CA GLU A 248 8.96 -24.43 -0.53
C GLU A 248 9.03 -25.30 -1.79
N PRO A 249 8.64 -26.60 -1.72
CA PRO A 249 8.65 -27.50 -2.87
C PRO A 249 7.44 -27.25 -3.79
N TYR A 250 7.68 -27.32 -5.11
CA TYR A 250 6.67 -27.23 -6.16
C TYR A 250 6.61 -28.51 -7.04
N GLY A 251 7.49 -29.44 -6.81
CA GLY A 251 7.63 -30.73 -7.51
C GLY A 251 8.87 -31.46 -7.04
N GLU A 252 9.24 -32.52 -7.75
CA GLU A 252 10.43 -33.32 -7.43
C GLU A 252 11.73 -32.54 -7.65
N HIS A 253 11.76 -31.71 -8.72
CA HIS A 253 12.93 -30.93 -9.13
C HIS A 253 12.61 -29.43 -9.31
N GLU A 254 11.70 -28.90 -8.53
CA GLU A 254 11.39 -27.48 -8.53
C GLU A 254 11.13 -26.98 -7.10
N PHE A 255 12.04 -26.14 -6.61
CA PHE A 255 11.99 -25.58 -5.27
C PHE A 255 12.17 -24.06 -5.33
N VAL A 256 11.44 -23.35 -4.49
CA VAL A 256 11.65 -21.92 -4.23
C VAL A 256 12.29 -21.78 -2.87
N VAL A 257 13.41 -21.08 -2.82
CA VAL A 257 14.15 -20.78 -1.60
C VAL A 257 14.06 -19.31 -1.30
N GLN A 258 13.64 -18.97 -0.09
CA GLN A 258 13.64 -17.61 0.43
C GLN A 258 14.77 -17.46 1.46
N ASN A 259 15.72 -16.58 1.20
CA ASN A 259 16.73 -16.17 2.16
C ASN A 259 16.10 -15.35 3.33
N PRO A 260 16.76 -15.19 4.47
CA PRO A 260 16.33 -14.27 5.52
C PRO A 260 16.09 -12.86 4.98
N PRO A 261 15.25 -12.04 5.64
CA PRO A 261 15.10 -10.64 5.25
C PRO A 261 16.43 -9.89 5.37
N GLN A 262 16.67 -8.91 4.49
CA GLN A 262 17.81 -8.01 4.63
C GLN A 262 17.70 -7.22 5.94
N LYS A 263 18.83 -6.95 6.57
CA LYS A 263 18.88 -6.17 7.81
C LYS A 263 18.39 -4.73 7.59
N PRO A 264 17.77 -4.13 8.61
CA PRO A 264 17.34 -2.74 8.54
C PRO A 264 18.52 -1.84 8.19
N LEU A 265 18.27 -0.80 7.40
CA LEU A 265 19.26 0.24 7.15
C LEU A 265 19.57 0.98 8.45
N SER A 266 20.83 1.36 8.64
CA SER A 266 21.23 2.29 9.69
C SER A 266 20.64 3.69 9.43
N GLN A 267 20.74 4.59 10.38
CA GLN A 267 20.30 5.97 10.20
C GLN A 267 21.10 6.67 9.08
N GLU A 268 22.41 6.46 9.05
CA GLU A 268 23.31 7.02 8.04
C GLU A 268 22.96 6.51 6.63
N GLU A 269 22.65 5.22 6.49
CA GLU A 269 22.21 4.66 5.21
C GLU A 269 20.84 5.19 4.81
N MET A 270 19.91 5.33 5.76
CA MET A 270 18.63 5.98 5.50
C MET A 270 18.82 7.42 5.02
N ASP A 271 19.67 8.17 5.67
CA ASP A 271 19.97 9.56 5.29
C ASP A 271 20.62 9.66 3.92
N ARG A 272 21.57 8.75 3.60
CA ARG A 272 22.16 8.64 2.26
C ARG A 272 21.10 8.37 1.20
N VAL A 273 20.24 7.36 1.40
CA VAL A 273 19.19 7.00 0.44
C VAL A 273 18.25 8.17 0.16
N TYR A 274 17.80 8.87 1.20
CA TYR A 274 16.88 10.01 1.03
C TYR A 274 17.57 11.30 0.57
N GLY A 275 18.90 11.38 0.69
CA GLY A 275 19.75 12.48 0.21
C GLY A 275 20.19 12.36 -1.24
N LEU A 276 19.91 11.25 -1.94
CA LEU A 276 20.24 11.08 -3.35
C LEU A 276 19.57 12.14 -4.22
N PRO A 277 20.11 12.41 -5.44
CA PRO A 277 19.69 13.54 -6.27
C PRO A 277 18.36 13.30 -6.98
N TYR A 278 17.26 13.19 -6.23
CA TYR A 278 15.91 13.09 -6.81
C TYR A 278 15.44 14.40 -7.41
N CYS A 279 14.75 14.34 -8.56
CA CYS A 279 14.06 15.48 -9.16
C CYS A 279 12.82 15.91 -8.37
N ARG A 280 12.31 15.09 -7.46
CA ARG A 280 11.13 15.29 -6.58
C ARG A 280 9.84 15.63 -7.32
N THR A 281 9.74 15.20 -8.56
CA THR A 281 8.57 15.40 -9.42
C THR A 281 8.47 14.28 -10.45
N TYR A 282 7.41 14.28 -11.25
CA TYR A 282 7.25 13.38 -12.39
C TYR A 282 8.04 13.86 -13.61
N HIS A 283 8.33 12.93 -14.54
CA HIS A 283 9.05 13.24 -15.75
C HIS A 283 8.28 14.26 -16.63
N PRO A 284 8.93 15.31 -17.21
CA PRO A 284 8.27 16.39 -17.95
C PRO A 284 7.44 15.93 -19.16
N SER A 285 7.71 14.74 -19.72
CA SER A 285 6.91 14.18 -20.82
C SER A 285 5.43 14.00 -20.49
N TYR A 286 5.06 14.01 -19.20
CA TYR A 286 3.67 13.83 -18.74
C TYR A 286 2.89 15.14 -18.58
N GLU A 287 3.56 16.31 -18.67
CA GLU A 287 2.90 17.62 -18.52
C GLU A 287 1.68 17.77 -19.42
N LYS A 288 1.84 17.49 -20.72
CA LYS A 288 0.76 17.58 -21.71
C LYS A 288 -0.37 16.58 -21.49
N GLN A 289 -0.16 15.57 -20.67
CA GLN A 289 -1.13 14.55 -20.32
C GLN A 289 -1.85 14.83 -18.98
N GLY A 290 -1.58 16.00 -18.36
CA GLY A 290 -2.15 16.40 -17.06
C GLY A 290 -1.31 15.99 -15.85
N GLY A 291 -0.03 15.65 -16.03
CA GLY A 291 0.88 15.26 -14.96
C GLY A 291 0.54 13.89 -14.34
N VAL A 292 1.10 13.61 -13.15
CA VAL A 292 0.84 12.37 -12.41
C VAL A 292 0.19 12.72 -11.06
N PRO A 293 -1.09 12.44 -10.86
CA PRO A 293 -1.83 12.89 -9.66
C PRO A 293 -1.20 12.46 -8.33
N ALA A 294 -0.58 11.29 -8.26
CA ALA A 294 0.00 10.75 -7.04
C ALA A 294 1.09 11.64 -6.42
N ILE A 295 1.73 12.54 -7.19
CA ILE A 295 2.77 13.44 -6.66
C ILE A 295 2.20 14.43 -5.63
N SER A 296 0.92 14.80 -5.75
CA SER A 296 0.28 15.77 -4.86
C SER A 296 0.27 15.35 -3.39
N GLU A 297 0.25 14.03 -3.14
CA GLU A 297 0.23 13.48 -1.78
C GLU A 297 1.59 13.54 -1.08
N VAL A 298 2.68 13.52 -1.85
CA VAL A 298 4.04 13.34 -1.30
C VAL A 298 4.95 14.55 -1.50
N ARG A 299 4.69 15.42 -2.45
CA ARG A 299 5.60 16.50 -2.88
C ARG A 299 6.11 17.37 -1.73
N PHE A 300 5.25 17.74 -0.81
CA PHE A 300 5.59 18.53 0.37
C PHE A 300 5.37 17.73 1.67
N SER A 301 5.74 16.46 1.65
CA SER A 301 5.66 15.54 2.78
C SER A 301 7.03 14.91 3.04
N LEU A 302 7.34 14.68 4.30
CA LEU A 302 8.60 14.09 4.76
C LEU A 302 8.38 12.65 5.24
N ALA A 303 9.01 11.69 4.57
CA ALA A 303 9.06 10.33 5.08
C ALA A 303 10.14 10.23 6.17
N SER A 304 9.72 10.20 7.42
CA SER A 304 10.62 10.27 8.56
C SER A 304 11.12 8.91 9.04
N ASN A 305 10.37 7.85 8.74
CA ASN A 305 10.65 6.49 9.20
C ASN A 305 10.04 5.43 8.29
N ARG A 306 10.55 4.21 8.39
CA ARG A 306 10.03 2.99 7.76
C ARG A 306 9.87 1.90 8.81
N GLY A 307 9.12 0.84 8.47
CA GLY A 307 8.79 -0.25 9.38
C GLY A 307 7.61 0.05 10.29
N CYS A 308 7.01 -0.98 10.87
CA CYS A 308 5.87 -0.83 11.77
C CYS A 308 5.78 -2.02 12.74
N PHE A 309 5.99 -1.78 14.05
CA PHE A 309 5.84 -2.82 15.07
C PHE A 309 4.38 -3.03 15.54
N GLY A 310 3.43 -2.31 14.94
CA GLY A 310 2.00 -2.51 15.20
C GLY A 310 1.51 -3.89 14.78
N ALA A 311 2.06 -4.44 13.70
CA ALA A 311 1.84 -5.81 13.24
C ALA A 311 0.36 -6.24 13.16
N CYS A 312 -0.53 -5.32 12.76
CA CYS A 312 -1.96 -5.63 12.57
C CYS A 312 -2.16 -6.78 11.59
N SER A 313 -3.07 -7.70 11.89
CA SER A 313 -3.24 -8.96 11.15
C SER A 313 -3.57 -8.79 9.66
N PHE A 314 -4.19 -7.67 9.29
CA PHE A 314 -4.60 -7.35 7.91
C PHE A 314 -3.56 -6.53 7.12
N CYS A 315 -2.48 -6.07 7.77
CA CYS A 315 -1.56 -5.10 7.17
C CYS A 315 -0.36 -5.78 6.52
N ALA A 316 -0.17 -5.52 5.22
CA ALA A 316 0.94 -6.05 4.45
C ALA A 316 2.31 -5.43 4.80
N LEU A 317 2.35 -4.28 5.46
CA LEU A 317 3.59 -3.58 5.80
C LEU A 317 4.54 -4.42 6.66
N THR A 318 4.00 -5.26 7.54
CA THR A 318 4.81 -6.19 8.36
C THR A 318 5.65 -7.13 7.49
N PHE A 319 5.10 -7.60 6.36
CA PHE A 319 5.78 -8.50 5.43
C PHE A 319 6.66 -7.78 4.42
N HIS A 320 6.41 -6.49 4.17
CA HIS A 320 7.16 -5.72 3.17
C HIS A 320 8.23 -4.82 3.81
N GLN A 321 7.88 -4.02 4.83
CA GLN A 321 8.84 -3.11 5.47
C GLN A 321 9.46 -3.67 6.77
N GLY A 322 8.91 -4.77 7.29
CA GLY A 322 9.35 -5.35 8.54
C GLY A 322 8.81 -4.63 9.78
N ARG A 323 9.22 -5.12 10.95
CA ARG A 323 8.73 -4.69 12.27
C ARG A 323 9.71 -3.83 13.06
N ILE A 324 10.91 -3.63 12.53
CA ILE A 324 11.95 -2.79 13.13
C ILE A 324 11.88 -1.42 12.48
N ILE A 325 11.83 -0.39 13.31
CA ILE A 325 11.75 0.99 12.83
C ILE A 325 13.14 1.44 12.37
N GLN A 326 13.17 2.03 11.18
CA GLN A 326 14.33 2.68 10.57
C GLN A 326 14.00 4.17 10.45
N THR A 327 14.83 5.04 11.02
CA THR A 327 14.57 6.47 11.07
C THR A 327 15.65 7.26 10.36
N ARG A 328 15.25 8.39 9.81
CA ARG A 328 16.17 9.42 9.32
C ARG A 328 16.57 10.36 10.45
N SER A 329 17.76 10.93 10.36
CA SER A 329 18.23 11.97 11.28
C SER A 329 17.40 13.26 11.16
N HIS A 330 17.47 14.11 12.16
CA HIS A 330 16.87 15.44 12.10
C HIS A 330 17.51 16.28 10.99
N GLU A 331 18.81 16.18 10.83
CA GLU A 331 19.62 16.90 9.85
C GLU A 331 19.15 16.58 8.41
N SER A 332 18.98 15.30 8.10
CA SER A 332 18.47 14.85 6.81
C SER A 332 17.05 15.39 6.51
N LEU A 333 16.16 15.35 7.51
CA LEU A 333 14.79 15.84 7.36
C LEU A 333 14.69 17.36 7.27
N LEU A 334 15.56 18.08 7.99
CA LEU A 334 15.64 19.54 7.93
C LEU A 334 16.18 20.02 6.58
N ALA A 335 17.23 19.38 6.07
CA ALA A 335 17.78 19.70 4.73
C ALA A 335 16.74 19.49 3.63
N GLU A 336 15.97 18.39 3.71
CA GLU A 336 14.86 18.15 2.77
C GLU A 336 13.76 19.20 2.89
N ALA A 337 13.35 19.56 4.10
CA ALA A 337 12.35 20.58 4.34
C ALA A 337 12.81 21.97 3.87
N GLU A 338 14.07 22.31 4.09
CA GLU A 338 14.68 23.54 3.59
C GLU A 338 14.65 23.60 2.06
N ALA A 339 15.04 22.51 1.38
CA ALA A 339 14.94 22.43 -0.08
C ALA A 339 13.50 22.65 -0.58
N MET A 340 12.49 22.12 0.12
CA MET A 340 11.07 22.37 -0.22
C MET A 340 10.70 23.84 -0.11
N THR A 341 11.27 24.62 0.82
CA THR A 341 10.94 26.04 0.99
C THR A 341 11.35 26.89 -0.22
N HIS A 342 12.30 26.42 -1.02
CA HIS A 342 12.78 27.08 -2.25
C HIS A 342 11.95 26.72 -3.50
N GLU A 343 11.03 25.76 -3.40
CA GLU A 343 10.16 25.40 -4.52
C GLU A 343 9.10 26.51 -4.79
N LYS A 344 8.93 26.88 -6.07
CA LYS A 344 8.06 28.01 -6.50
C LYS A 344 6.60 27.90 -6.03
N ASP A 345 6.09 26.69 -5.91
CA ASP A 345 4.71 26.38 -5.53
C ASP A 345 4.56 26.01 -4.04
N PHE A 346 5.63 26.05 -3.26
CA PHE A 346 5.56 25.86 -1.82
C PHE A 346 4.83 27.02 -1.14
N LYS A 347 3.76 26.71 -0.40
CA LYS A 347 2.92 27.73 0.29
C LYS A 347 3.24 27.89 1.77
N GLY A 348 4.30 27.27 2.24
CA GLY A 348 4.70 27.26 3.65
C GLY A 348 4.09 26.10 4.45
N TYR A 349 3.52 25.08 3.81
CA TYR A 349 2.86 23.98 4.48
C TYR A 349 3.61 22.67 4.20
N ILE A 350 4.16 22.07 5.25
CA ILE A 350 4.60 20.66 5.21
C ILE A 350 3.35 19.82 5.50
N HIS A 351 2.94 19.03 4.51
CA HIS A 351 1.66 18.32 4.54
C HIS A 351 1.67 17.11 5.46
N ASP A 352 2.82 16.46 5.63
CA ASP A 352 3.00 15.32 6.52
C ASP A 352 4.46 15.18 6.96
N VAL A 353 4.68 14.74 8.18
CA VAL A 353 5.97 14.27 8.70
C VAL A 353 5.71 12.89 9.30
N GLY A 354 5.89 11.84 8.51
CA GLY A 354 5.44 10.55 8.94
C GLY A 354 6.09 9.36 8.24
N GLY A 355 5.35 8.26 8.22
CA GLY A 355 5.73 6.98 7.68
C GLY A 355 4.55 6.02 7.77
N PRO A 356 4.76 4.70 7.80
CA PRO A 356 3.68 3.74 7.96
C PRO A 356 2.83 3.98 9.23
N THR A 357 3.47 4.53 10.27
CA THR A 357 2.86 5.04 11.49
C THR A 357 3.68 6.26 11.91
N ALA A 358 3.07 7.43 11.91
CA ALA A 358 3.78 8.69 12.08
C ALA A 358 4.56 8.80 13.40
N ASN A 359 3.95 8.34 14.49
CA ASN A 359 4.55 8.44 15.82
C ASN A 359 5.47 7.27 16.21
N PHE A 360 5.93 6.47 15.23
CA PHE A 360 6.94 5.42 15.45
C PHE A 360 8.31 5.90 14.97
N ARG A 361 9.05 6.58 15.83
CA ARG A 361 10.37 7.11 15.50
C ARG A 361 11.53 6.37 16.15
N GLN A 362 11.27 5.24 16.79
CA GLN A 362 12.30 4.42 17.43
C GLN A 362 11.88 2.95 17.45
N PRO A 363 12.81 2.00 17.59
CA PRO A 363 12.50 0.60 17.82
C PRO A 363 11.61 0.41 19.06
N ALA A 364 10.70 -0.56 19.01
CA ALA A 364 9.75 -0.77 20.11
C ALA A 364 10.43 -1.09 21.46
N CYS A 365 11.63 -1.68 21.44
CA CYS A 365 12.44 -1.97 22.64
C CYS A 365 13.90 -2.18 22.28
N LYS A 366 14.80 -2.08 23.27
CA LYS A 366 16.26 -2.29 23.10
C LYS A 366 16.61 -3.65 22.48
N LYS A 367 15.81 -4.71 22.76
CA LYS A 367 16.02 -6.05 22.21
C LYS A 367 15.98 -6.05 20.67
N GLN A 368 15.13 -5.22 20.05
CA GLN A 368 15.01 -5.19 18.60
C GLN A 368 16.30 -4.80 17.87
N LEU A 369 17.18 -4.03 18.51
CA LEU A 369 18.45 -3.59 17.93
C LEU A 369 19.50 -4.71 17.84
N THR A 370 19.38 -5.75 18.66
CA THR A 370 20.40 -6.81 18.75
C THR A 370 19.89 -8.21 18.46
N LYS A 371 18.62 -8.50 18.80
CA LYS A 371 17.99 -9.82 18.68
C LYS A 371 16.72 -9.82 17.81
N GLY A 372 16.40 -8.67 17.23
CA GLY A 372 15.23 -8.50 16.39
C GLY A 372 13.88 -8.49 17.11
N ALA A 373 12.83 -8.49 16.31
CA ALA A 373 11.44 -8.54 16.78
C ALA A 373 11.06 -9.95 17.25
N CYS A 374 10.16 -10.04 18.23
CA CYS A 374 9.67 -11.34 18.71
C CYS A 374 8.84 -12.05 17.60
N PRO A 375 9.14 -13.29 17.21
CA PRO A 375 8.49 -13.96 16.11
C PRO A 375 6.99 -14.21 16.33
N ASN A 376 6.59 -14.52 17.56
CA ASN A 376 5.24 -14.93 17.94
C ASN A 376 4.51 -13.93 18.86
N ARG A 377 4.99 -12.69 18.95
CA ARG A 377 4.38 -11.65 19.82
C ARG A 377 4.34 -10.31 19.11
N GLN A 378 3.21 -9.60 19.26
CA GLN A 378 3.07 -8.21 18.86
C GLN A 378 3.45 -7.28 20.02
N CYS A 379 3.96 -6.07 19.70
CA CYS A 379 4.43 -5.14 20.74
C CYS A 379 3.29 -4.38 21.43
N LEU A 380 2.14 -4.24 20.76
CA LEU A 380 0.98 -3.45 21.21
C LEU A 380 -0.28 -4.30 21.45
N PHE A 381 -0.23 -5.61 21.15
CA PHE A 381 -1.39 -6.48 21.26
C PHE A 381 -1.04 -7.79 22.04
N PRO A 382 -1.94 -8.32 22.87
CA PRO A 382 -3.25 -7.74 23.29
C PRO A 382 -3.12 -6.50 24.17
N GLU A 383 -1.99 -6.34 24.82
CA GLU A 383 -1.61 -5.19 25.64
C GLU A 383 -0.18 -4.75 25.30
N PRO A 384 0.17 -3.48 25.56
CA PRO A 384 1.53 -3.01 25.37
C PRO A 384 2.56 -3.87 26.10
N CYS A 385 3.61 -4.29 25.38
CA CYS A 385 4.66 -5.13 25.96
C CYS A 385 5.36 -4.40 27.11
N LYS A 386 5.62 -5.08 28.23
CA LYS A 386 6.29 -4.51 29.41
C LYS A 386 7.68 -3.92 29.09
N ASN A 387 8.35 -4.43 28.06
CA ASN A 387 9.66 -3.95 27.63
C ASN A 387 9.57 -2.86 26.55
N MET A 388 8.35 -2.47 26.15
CA MET A 388 8.16 -1.44 25.12
C MET A 388 8.59 -0.07 25.66
N ILE A 389 9.30 0.68 24.82
CA ILE A 389 9.66 2.07 25.06
C ILE A 389 8.64 2.93 24.35
N ALA A 390 7.79 3.61 25.12
CA ALA A 390 6.85 4.58 24.60
C ALA A 390 7.35 5.99 24.92
N ASP A 391 8.06 6.60 23.97
CA ASP A 391 8.66 7.92 24.11
C ASP A 391 8.57 8.65 22.76
N HIS A 392 8.03 9.87 22.78
CA HIS A 392 7.90 10.74 21.61
C HIS A 392 8.83 11.96 21.67
N SER A 393 9.79 12.00 22.59
CA SER A 393 10.69 13.17 22.79
C SER A 393 11.46 13.53 21.52
N ASP A 394 12.00 12.54 20.79
CA ASP A 394 12.69 12.73 19.52
C ASP A 394 11.75 13.34 18.46
N TYR A 395 10.52 12.82 18.36
CA TYR A 395 9.56 13.32 17.38
C TYR A 395 9.12 14.76 17.69
N VAL A 396 8.89 15.08 18.96
CA VAL A 396 8.59 16.44 19.40
C VAL A 396 9.75 17.40 19.05
N ALA A 397 10.98 16.98 19.31
CA ALA A 397 12.17 17.78 18.99
C ALA A 397 12.28 18.05 17.49
N LEU A 398 12.06 17.02 16.64
CA LEU A 398 12.03 17.16 15.18
C LEU A 398 10.93 18.14 14.72
N LEU A 399 9.69 17.96 15.19
CA LEU A 399 8.56 18.79 14.81
C LEU A 399 8.75 20.27 15.22
N ARG A 400 9.37 20.53 16.37
CA ARG A 400 9.74 21.88 16.80
C ARG A 400 10.79 22.51 15.87
N LYS A 401 11.84 21.76 15.49
CA LYS A 401 12.84 22.23 14.53
C LYS A 401 12.19 22.58 13.18
N LEU A 402 11.36 21.69 12.65
CA LEU A 402 10.65 21.91 11.36
C LEU A 402 9.72 23.13 11.37
N ARG A 403 9.01 23.38 12.49
CA ARG A 403 8.14 24.56 12.62
C ARG A 403 8.91 25.88 12.64
N ASN A 404 10.17 25.83 13.06
CA ASN A 404 11.01 27.03 13.19
C ASN A 404 11.86 27.30 11.93
N LEU A 405 11.76 26.47 10.88
CA LEU A 405 12.44 26.74 9.62
C LEU A 405 11.86 27.99 8.94
N PRO A 406 12.74 28.88 8.42
CA PRO A 406 12.31 30.00 7.60
C PRO A 406 11.45 29.52 6.41
N GLY A 407 10.36 30.21 6.14
CA GLY A 407 9.44 29.86 5.05
C GLY A 407 8.36 28.81 5.42
N VAL A 408 8.52 28.08 6.52
CA VAL A 408 7.52 27.13 7.01
C VAL A 408 6.49 27.84 7.92
N LYS A 409 5.23 27.77 7.53
CA LYS A 409 4.09 28.34 8.30
C LYS A 409 3.44 27.30 9.20
N LYS A 410 3.28 26.07 8.70
CA LYS A 410 2.69 24.95 9.46
C LYS A 410 3.27 23.60 9.04
N VAL A 411 3.34 22.71 10.01
CA VAL A 411 3.74 21.31 9.84
C VAL A 411 2.58 20.44 10.28
N PHE A 412 2.03 19.65 9.36
CA PHE A 412 0.92 18.74 9.65
C PHE A 412 1.41 17.30 9.81
N ILE A 413 0.61 16.50 10.50
CA ILE A 413 0.73 15.04 10.59
C ILE A 413 -0.55 14.46 10.01
N ARG A 414 -0.45 13.84 8.82
CA ARG A 414 -1.56 13.18 8.11
C ARG A 414 -1.46 11.66 8.15
N SER A 415 -0.25 11.12 8.25
CA SER A 415 0.00 9.70 8.48
C SER A 415 -0.66 9.25 9.77
N GLY A 416 -1.11 8.00 9.81
CA GLY A 416 -1.85 7.47 10.95
C GLY A 416 -1.08 7.53 12.27
N ILE A 417 -1.74 8.00 13.31
CA ILE A 417 -1.25 7.98 14.69
C ILE A 417 -1.72 6.68 15.37
N ARG A 418 -0.79 5.94 15.96
CA ARG A 418 -1.13 4.83 16.86
C ARG A 418 -1.51 5.40 18.22
N PHE A 419 -2.80 5.47 18.46
CA PHE A 419 -3.38 6.05 19.67
C PHE A 419 -3.06 5.24 20.94
N ASP A 420 -2.94 3.92 20.83
CA ASP A 420 -2.55 3.03 21.91
C ASP A 420 -1.08 3.25 22.33
N TYR A 421 -0.17 3.47 21.37
CA TYR A 421 1.21 3.85 21.65
C TYR A 421 1.31 5.27 22.22
N LEU A 422 0.49 6.19 21.71
CA LEU A 422 0.40 7.56 22.26
C LEU A 422 -0.05 7.55 23.72
N LEU A 423 -1.03 6.71 24.09
CA LEU A 423 -1.49 6.57 25.47
C LEU A 423 -0.47 5.88 26.39
N ALA A 424 0.42 5.05 25.83
CA ALA A 424 1.47 4.36 26.59
C ALA A 424 2.63 5.30 26.97
N ASP A 425 2.78 6.43 26.30
CA ASP A 425 3.74 7.47 26.69
C ASP A 425 3.27 8.15 27.98
N ARG A 426 4.17 8.18 28.98
CA ARG A 426 3.90 8.85 30.26
C ARG A 426 3.92 10.37 30.16
N SER A 427 4.61 10.91 29.14
CA SER A 427 4.65 12.35 28.85
C SER A 427 3.43 12.74 28.01
N GLU A 428 2.73 13.79 28.39
CA GLU A 428 1.66 14.36 27.59
C GLU A 428 2.17 15.36 26.54
N THR A 429 3.45 15.65 26.52
CA THR A 429 4.05 16.71 25.68
C THR A 429 3.70 16.53 24.21
N PHE A 430 3.92 15.34 23.65
CA PHE A 430 3.59 15.09 22.25
C PHE A 430 2.08 15.21 21.99
N PHE A 431 1.24 14.66 22.86
CA PHE A 431 -0.22 14.73 22.67
C PHE A 431 -0.72 16.18 22.65
N ARG A 432 -0.23 17.03 23.55
CA ARG A 432 -0.57 18.45 23.59
C ARG A 432 -0.08 19.20 22.34
N GLU A 433 1.19 18.98 21.94
CA GLU A 433 1.74 19.63 20.74
C GLU A 433 1.07 19.13 19.46
N LEU A 434 0.72 17.86 19.38
CA LEU A 434 -0.06 17.31 18.27
C LEU A 434 -1.36 18.10 18.09
N VAL A 435 -2.15 18.23 19.15
CA VAL A 435 -3.43 18.98 19.14
C VAL A 435 -3.20 20.45 18.81
N ARG A 436 -2.23 21.09 19.44
CA ARG A 436 -2.03 22.55 19.32
C ARG A 436 -1.47 22.97 17.96
N TYR A 437 -0.60 22.17 17.34
CA TYR A 437 0.21 22.61 16.21
C TYR A 437 0.07 21.79 14.93
N HIS A 438 -0.29 20.50 15.02
CA HIS A 438 -0.07 19.55 13.93
C HIS A 438 -1.35 18.97 13.31
N ILE A 439 -2.52 19.36 13.83
CA ILE A 439 -3.82 18.93 13.30
C ILE A 439 -4.48 20.11 12.58
N SER A 440 -5.00 19.86 11.37
CA SER A 440 -5.68 20.85 10.53
C SER A 440 -7.20 20.95 10.79
N GLY A 441 -7.69 20.48 11.96
CA GLY A 441 -9.10 20.42 12.33
C GLY A 441 -9.64 19.00 12.49
N GLN A 442 -9.05 18.02 11.79
CA GLN A 442 -9.44 16.62 11.87
C GLN A 442 -8.23 15.72 12.14
N LEU A 443 -8.31 14.90 13.18
CA LEU A 443 -7.33 13.85 13.46
C LEU A 443 -7.88 12.50 12.97
N LYS A 444 -7.18 11.87 12.02
CA LYS A 444 -7.50 10.55 11.52
C LYS A 444 -6.83 9.48 12.38
N VAL A 445 -7.62 8.56 12.91
CA VAL A 445 -7.14 7.40 13.67
C VAL A 445 -7.84 6.14 13.21
N ALA A 446 -7.24 4.99 13.42
CA ALA A 446 -7.71 3.71 12.90
C ALA A 446 -8.05 2.74 14.05
N PRO A 447 -9.22 2.90 14.73
CA PRO A 447 -9.71 1.90 15.68
C PRO A 447 -10.14 0.60 14.98
N GLU A 448 -10.55 0.67 13.71
CA GLU A 448 -10.98 -0.39 12.78
C GLU A 448 -12.35 -0.98 13.11
N HIS A 449 -12.66 -1.28 14.38
CA HIS A 449 -13.91 -1.85 14.85
C HIS A 449 -14.17 -1.47 16.31
N VAL A 450 -15.35 -1.85 16.85
CA VAL A 450 -15.73 -1.65 18.26
C VAL A 450 -16.01 -2.95 19.01
N SER A 451 -16.16 -4.06 18.31
CA SER A 451 -16.29 -5.38 18.93
C SER A 451 -14.91 -5.93 19.26
N ASP A 452 -14.66 -6.23 20.54
CA ASP A 452 -13.37 -6.74 21.01
C ASP A 452 -13.03 -8.10 20.37
N HIS A 453 -14.02 -8.93 20.08
CA HIS A 453 -13.84 -10.19 19.38
C HIS A 453 -13.23 -9.98 17.98
N VAL A 454 -13.70 -8.97 17.24
CA VAL A 454 -13.18 -8.62 15.90
C VAL A 454 -11.80 -7.98 16.02
N LEU A 455 -11.63 -7.07 16.99
CA LEU A 455 -10.35 -6.39 17.26
C LEU A 455 -9.23 -7.38 17.62
N GLU A 456 -9.56 -8.45 18.35
CA GLU A 456 -8.63 -9.54 18.65
C GLU A 456 -8.10 -10.21 17.36
N LYS A 457 -8.99 -10.53 16.42
CA LYS A 457 -8.58 -11.11 15.12
C LYS A 457 -7.81 -10.14 14.26
N MET A 458 -8.07 -8.84 14.39
CA MET A 458 -7.30 -7.77 13.75
C MET A 458 -5.91 -7.52 14.37
N GLY A 459 -5.65 -8.03 15.58
CA GLY A 459 -4.43 -7.70 16.33
C GLY A 459 -4.40 -6.24 16.78
N LYS A 460 -5.56 -5.71 17.18
CA LYS A 460 -5.77 -4.34 17.64
C LYS A 460 -6.10 -4.33 19.14
N PRO A 461 -5.83 -3.23 19.88
CA PRO A 461 -6.24 -3.11 21.27
C PRO A 461 -7.76 -3.16 21.41
N CYS A 462 -8.25 -3.55 22.58
CA CYS A 462 -9.68 -3.56 22.89
C CYS A 462 -10.30 -2.15 22.76
N HIS A 463 -11.61 -2.10 22.51
CA HIS A 463 -12.34 -0.85 22.27
C HIS A 463 -12.21 0.16 23.43
N ALA A 464 -12.11 -0.32 24.67
CA ALA A 464 -11.92 0.52 25.84
C ALA A 464 -10.65 1.41 25.75
N VAL A 465 -9.59 0.96 25.06
CA VAL A 465 -8.38 1.77 24.83
C VAL A 465 -8.70 2.96 23.92
N TYR A 466 -9.51 2.73 22.89
CA TYR A 466 -9.95 3.81 22.00
C TYR A 466 -10.83 4.84 22.71
N LEU A 467 -11.75 4.38 23.57
CA LEU A 467 -12.59 5.29 24.36
C LEU A 467 -11.75 6.18 25.30
N ARG A 468 -10.75 5.59 25.98
CA ARG A 468 -9.79 6.38 26.81
C ARG A 468 -9.01 7.40 25.99
N PHE A 469 -8.65 7.06 24.76
CA PHE A 469 -8.00 8.01 23.85
C PHE A 469 -8.94 9.18 23.52
N LEU A 470 -10.21 8.91 23.19
CA LEU A 470 -11.19 9.95 22.86
C LEU A 470 -11.43 10.90 24.04
N GLU A 471 -11.57 10.37 25.25
CA GLU A 471 -11.73 11.15 26.46
C GLU A 471 -10.53 12.07 26.70
N LYS A 472 -9.32 11.52 26.60
CA LYS A 472 -8.09 12.31 26.76
C LYS A 472 -7.93 13.37 25.64
N TYR A 473 -8.24 13.00 24.39
CA TYR A 473 -8.22 13.93 23.26
C TYR A 473 -9.19 15.11 23.46
N LYS A 474 -10.42 14.83 23.88
CA LYS A 474 -11.42 15.85 24.20
C LYS A 474 -10.91 16.81 25.29
N LYS A 475 -10.42 16.25 26.40
CA LYS A 475 -9.86 17.04 27.52
C LYS A 475 -8.72 17.96 27.07
N ILE A 476 -7.79 17.44 26.26
CA ILE A 476 -6.67 18.26 25.74
C ILE A 476 -7.19 19.34 24.79
N ASN A 477 -8.14 19.05 23.90
CA ASN A 477 -8.74 20.05 23.02
C ASN A 477 -9.38 21.20 23.81
N GLU A 478 -10.11 20.89 24.89
CA GLU A 478 -10.71 21.89 25.77
C GLU A 478 -9.62 22.75 26.46
N GLN A 479 -8.57 22.13 26.98
CA GLN A 479 -7.45 22.82 27.63
C GLN A 479 -6.64 23.72 26.69
N GLU A 480 -6.45 23.28 25.43
CA GLU A 480 -5.71 24.01 24.39
C GLU A 480 -6.64 24.95 23.58
N HIS A 481 -7.93 25.09 23.98
CA HIS A 481 -8.93 25.89 23.30
C HIS A 481 -9.07 25.60 21.80
N MET A 482 -8.93 24.34 21.42
CA MET A 482 -9.02 23.88 20.04
C MET A 482 -10.42 23.31 19.73
N LYS A 483 -10.84 23.43 18.47
CA LYS A 483 -12.09 22.84 17.96
C LYS A 483 -11.75 21.82 16.88
N GLN A 484 -11.35 20.63 17.30
CA GLN A 484 -10.92 19.58 16.40
C GLN A 484 -11.74 18.31 16.62
N PHE A 485 -11.84 17.50 15.56
CA PHE A 485 -12.64 16.28 15.56
C PHE A 485 -11.76 15.06 15.26
N VAL A 486 -12.13 13.92 15.82
CA VAL A 486 -11.55 12.62 15.45
C VAL A 486 -12.38 12.03 14.32
N VAL A 487 -11.69 11.59 13.26
CA VAL A 487 -12.28 10.83 12.16
C VAL A 487 -11.78 9.38 12.27
N PRO A 488 -12.62 8.45 12.75
CA PRO A 488 -12.23 7.06 12.87
C PRO A 488 -12.28 6.36 11.51
N TYR A 489 -11.20 5.65 11.17
CA TYR A 489 -11.23 4.65 10.10
C TYR A 489 -11.81 3.36 10.67
N LEU A 490 -12.86 2.87 10.04
CA LEU A 490 -13.59 1.67 10.42
C LEU A 490 -13.67 0.71 9.24
N MET A 491 -13.59 -0.59 9.54
CA MET A 491 -13.54 -1.65 8.54
C MET A 491 -14.68 -2.64 8.75
N SER A 492 -15.43 -2.95 7.68
CA SER A 492 -16.44 -4.00 7.69
C SER A 492 -15.88 -5.33 7.16
N SER A 493 -16.57 -6.41 7.43
CA SER A 493 -16.33 -7.72 6.81
C SER A 493 -14.95 -8.34 7.05
N HIS A 494 -14.25 -7.96 8.12
CA HIS A 494 -13.01 -8.63 8.52
C HIS A 494 -13.31 -10.07 9.00
N PRO A 495 -12.41 -11.05 8.78
CA PRO A 495 -12.52 -12.35 9.44
C PRO A 495 -12.75 -12.21 10.96
N GLY A 496 -13.74 -12.92 11.48
CA GLY A 496 -14.24 -12.78 12.85
C GLY A 496 -15.48 -11.90 12.97
N CYS A 497 -15.78 -11.02 12.01
CA CYS A 497 -16.91 -10.11 12.09
C CYS A 497 -18.22 -10.79 11.67
N THR A 498 -19.09 -11.06 12.64
CA THR A 498 -20.46 -11.55 12.41
C THR A 498 -21.43 -10.38 12.14
N LEU A 499 -22.66 -10.68 11.71
CA LEU A 499 -23.69 -9.65 11.61
C LEU A 499 -24.02 -8.97 12.95
N ARG A 500 -23.88 -9.68 14.08
CA ARG A 500 -24.08 -9.08 15.42
C ARG A 500 -22.99 -8.07 15.72
N ASP A 501 -21.74 -8.37 15.40
CA ASP A 501 -20.62 -7.42 15.56
C ASP A 501 -20.82 -6.17 14.70
N ALA A 502 -21.28 -6.34 13.46
CA ALA A 502 -21.60 -5.22 12.57
C ALA A 502 -22.77 -4.36 13.09
N VAL A 503 -23.78 -4.98 13.74
CA VAL A 503 -24.86 -4.23 14.42
C VAL A 503 -24.31 -3.46 15.62
N THR A 504 -23.44 -4.06 16.44
CA THR A 504 -22.78 -3.36 17.55
C THR A 504 -22.00 -2.12 17.06
N LEU A 505 -21.33 -2.25 15.91
CA LEU A 505 -20.67 -1.09 15.30
C LEU A 505 -21.67 -0.02 14.86
N ALA A 506 -22.81 -0.40 14.28
CA ALA A 506 -23.87 0.54 13.88
C ALA A 506 -24.51 1.25 15.10
N GLU A 507 -24.70 0.53 16.21
CA GLU A 507 -25.17 1.13 17.47
C GLU A 507 -24.17 2.16 18.00
N TYR A 508 -22.88 1.86 17.99
CA TYR A 508 -21.84 2.83 18.36
C TYR A 508 -21.85 4.09 17.47
N LEU A 509 -22.03 3.91 16.16
CA LEU A 509 -22.13 5.04 15.21
C LEU A 509 -23.37 5.90 15.49
N ARG A 510 -24.51 5.28 15.86
CA ARG A 510 -25.72 5.98 16.29
C ARG A 510 -25.46 6.79 17.56
N ASP A 511 -24.87 6.17 18.58
CA ASP A 511 -24.69 6.76 19.90
C ASP A 511 -23.67 7.91 19.89
N THR A 512 -22.66 7.83 19.02
CA THR A 512 -21.68 8.89 18.83
C THR A 512 -22.10 9.94 17.80
N GLY A 513 -23.19 9.70 17.05
CA GLY A 513 -23.64 10.58 15.97
C GLY A 513 -22.67 10.63 14.77
N HIS A 514 -21.71 9.70 14.68
CA HIS A 514 -20.75 9.67 13.59
C HIS A 514 -21.34 9.00 12.35
N GLU A 515 -21.24 9.66 11.19
CA GLU A 515 -21.65 9.13 9.89
C GLU A 515 -20.44 8.98 8.98
N PRO A 516 -19.94 7.77 8.76
CA PRO A 516 -18.81 7.55 7.85
C PRO A 516 -19.21 7.89 6.41
N GLU A 517 -18.56 8.86 5.79
CA GLU A 517 -18.74 9.17 4.36
C GLU A 517 -18.19 8.02 3.49
N GLN A 518 -17.06 7.46 3.89
CA GLN A 518 -16.43 6.34 3.21
C GLN A 518 -16.35 5.14 4.15
N VAL A 519 -16.72 3.98 3.64
CA VAL A 519 -16.65 2.69 4.33
C VAL A 519 -15.66 1.80 3.61
N GLN A 520 -14.74 1.20 4.37
CA GLN A 520 -13.80 0.23 3.86
C GLN A 520 -14.25 -1.18 4.25
N ASP A 521 -14.38 -2.07 3.27
CA ASP A 521 -14.45 -3.50 3.54
C ASP A 521 -13.03 -4.05 3.70
N PHE A 522 -12.90 -5.11 4.49
CA PHE A 522 -11.65 -5.85 4.54
C PHE A 522 -11.22 -6.30 3.14
N TYR A 523 -10.00 -5.93 2.77
CA TYR A 523 -9.39 -6.29 1.50
C TYR A 523 -8.39 -7.43 1.71
N PRO A 524 -8.65 -8.64 1.19
CA PRO A 524 -7.72 -9.77 1.33
C PRO A 524 -6.43 -9.54 0.53
N THR A 525 -5.48 -8.85 1.16
CA THR A 525 -4.16 -8.61 0.58
C THR A 525 -3.28 -9.84 0.77
N PRO A 526 -2.57 -10.35 -0.26
CA PRO A 526 -1.70 -11.51 -0.11
C PRO A 526 -0.71 -11.37 1.05
N SER A 527 -0.32 -12.48 1.63
CA SER A 527 0.67 -12.57 2.72
C SER A 527 0.31 -11.76 3.96
N THR A 528 -0.97 -11.78 4.40
CA THR A 528 -1.40 -11.25 5.69
C THR A 528 -2.12 -12.32 6.50
N LEU A 529 -2.02 -12.26 7.84
CA LEU A 529 -2.74 -13.18 8.74
C LEU A 529 -4.25 -13.19 8.45
N SER A 530 -4.85 -12.01 8.26
CA SER A 530 -6.28 -11.89 7.98
C SER A 530 -6.68 -12.49 6.64
N THR A 531 -5.82 -12.45 5.64
CA THR A 531 -6.08 -13.10 4.34
C THR A 531 -6.03 -14.62 4.44
N VAL A 532 -5.13 -15.14 5.27
CA VAL A 532 -5.11 -16.58 5.57
C VAL A 532 -6.36 -17.00 6.32
N MET A 533 -6.79 -16.25 7.36
CA MET A 533 -8.08 -16.48 8.03
C MET A 533 -9.24 -16.44 7.03
N TYR A 534 -9.25 -15.46 6.11
CA TYR A 534 -10.29 -15.30 5.09
C TYR A 534 -10.41 -16.52 4.18
N TYR A 535 -9.27 -17.04 3.70
CA TYR A 535 -9.24 -18.18 2.80
C TYR A 535 -9.55 -19.50 3.53
N THR A 536 -8.85 -19.76 4.63
CA THR A 536 -8.88 -21.06 5.32
C THR A 536 -10.03 -21.22 6.32
N GLY A 537 -10.56 -20.11 6.86
CA GLY A 537 -11.48 -20.14 8.00
C GLY A 537 -10.79 -20.53 9.32
N LEU A 538 -9.46 -20.44 9.39
CA LEU A 538 -8.66 -20.77 10.58
C LEU A 538 -7.79 -19.56 10.96
N ASP A 539 -7.62 -19.34 12.27
CA ASP A 539 -6.58 -18.44 12.78
C ASP A 539 -5.22 -19.16 12.72
N PRO A 540 -4.28 -18.75 11.88
CA PRO A 540 -3.02 -19.49 11.73
C PRO A 540 -2.14 -19.48 12.98
N ARG A 541 -2.43 -18.62 13.96
CA ARG A 541 -1.71 -18.55 15.25
C ARG A 541 -2.14 -19.65 16.23
N THR A 542 -3.42 -20.06 16.19
CA THR A 542 -4.04 -21.01 17.13
C THR A 542 -4.63 -22.24 16.46
N MET A 543 -4.81 -22.21 15.14
CA MET A 543 -5.52 -23.21 14.32
C MET A 543 -7.01 -23.38 14.71
N GLU A 544 -7.58 -22.42 15.43
CA GLU A 544 -8.99 -22.37 15.75
C GLU A 544 -9.82 -21.84 14.58
N LYS A 545 -11.08 -22.27 14.50
CA LYS A 545 -12.02 -21.80 13.48
C LYS A 545 -12.34 -20.32 13.67
N VAL A 546 -12.36 -19.59 12.56
CA VAL A 546 -12.74 -18.17 12.50
C VAL A 546 -13.92 -18.04 11.56
N TYR A 547 -14.96 -17.33 12.03
CA TYR A 547 -16.06 -16.94 11.15
C TYR A 547 -15.57 -16.01 10.03
N VAL A 548 -16.00 -16.24 8.80
CA VAL A 548 -15.61 -15.43 7.65
C VAL A 548 -16.83 -15.03 6.84
N PRO A 549 -17.14 -13.72 6.70
CA PRO A 549 -18.25 -13.25 5.86
C PRO A 549 -17.84 -13.34 4.38
N LYS A 550 -17.92 -14.54 3.78
CA LYS A 550 -17.59 -14.76 2.36
C LYS A 550 -18.70 -14.36 1.41
N ASN A 551 -19.96 -14.46 1.86
CA ASN A 551 -21.12 -14.15 1.00
C ASN A 551 -21.15 -12.66 0.64
N PRO A 552 -21.19 -12.29 -0.67
CA PRO A 552 -21.22 -10.90 -1.11
C PRO A 552 -22.44 -10.11 -0.57
N HIS A 553 -23.58 -10.78 -0.39
CA HIS A 553 -24.79 -10.15 0.15
C HIS A 553 -24.62 -9.82 1.65
N GLU A 554 -23.99 -10.72 2.41
CA GLU A 554 -23.66 -10.45 3.80
C GLU A 554 -22.66 -9.30 3.95
N LYS A 555 -21.62 -9.25 3.12
CA LYS A 555 -20.68 -8.11 3.08
C LYS A 555 -21.43 -6.81 2.79
N ALA A 556 -22.38 -6.83 1.85
CA ALA A 556 -23.21 -5.66 1.55
C ALA A 556 -24.07 -5.24 2.76
N MET A 557 -24.63 -6.19 3.51
CA MET A 557 -25.36 -5.91 4.75
C MET A 557 -24.47 -5.30 5.84
N GLN A 558 -23.28 -5.86 6.09
CA GLN A 558 -22.34 -5.32 7.08
C GLN A 558 -21.90 -3.89 6.71
N ARG A 559 -21.64 -3.62 5.43
CA ARG A 559 -21.33 -2.28 4.95
C ARG A 559 -22.51 -1.32 5.09
N ALA A 560 -23.71 -1.78 4.74
CA ALA A 560 -24.92 -0.97 4.84
C ALA A 560 -25.21 -0.54 6.29
N LEU A 561 -24.92 -1.38 7.28
CA LEU A 561 -25.04 -1.06 8.70
C LEU A 561 -24.14 0.11 9.12
N MET A 562 -22.95 0.26 8.54
CA MET A 562 -22.11 1.43 8.83
C MET A 562 -22.66 2.73 8.26
N GLN A 563 -23.51 2.67 7.25
CA GLN A 563 -24.20 3.81 6.63
C GLN A 563 -25.72 3.64 6.72
N TYR A 564 -26.21 3.24 7.88
CA TYR A 564 -27.62 2.86 8.10
C TYR A 564 -28.61 4.00 7.85
N ARG A 565 -28.19 5.25 7.96
CA ARG A 565 -29.02 6.42 7.68
C ARG A 565 -29.23 6.71 6.20
N ASN A 566 -28.38 6.13 5.31
CA ASN A 566 -28.54 6.28 3.88
C ASN A 566 -29.82 5.55 3.40
N PRO A 567 -30.79 6.27 2.83
CA PRO A 567 -32.06 5.67 2.37
C PRO A 567 -31.87 4.49 1.39
N ALA A 568 -30.82 4.52 0.58
CA ALA A 568 -30.51 3.43 -0.37
C ALA A 568 -30.15 2.12 0.35
N ASN A 569 -29.68 2.18 1.58
CA ASN A 569 -29.28 1.02 2.37
C ASN A 569 -30.42 0.41 3.21
N TYR A 570 -31.61 1.05 3.24
CA TYR A 570 -32.70 0.67 4.15
C TYR A 570 -33.05 -0.82 4.09
N ALA A 571 -33.22 -1.39 2.90
CA ALA A 571 -33.60 -2.79 2.72
C ALA A 571 -32.53 -3.74 3.28
N LEU A 572 -31.26 -3.48 2.99
CA LEU A 572 -30.13 -4.27 3.50
C LEU A 572 -29.98 -4.16 5.01
N VAL A 573 -30.14 -2.96 5.58
CA VAL A 573 -30.10 -2.73 7.03
C VAL A 573 -31.23 -3.46 7.73
N LYS A 574 -32.46 -3.37 7.22
CA LYS A 574 -33.61 -4.08 7.79
C LYS A 574 -33.39 -5.60 7.76
N GLU A 575 -32.94 -6.14 6.63
CA GLU A 575 -32.61 -7.56 6.50
C GLU A 575 -31.52 -7.99 7.49
N ALA A 576 -30.45 -7.20 7.59
CA ALA A 576 -29.34 -7.44 8.51
C ALA A 576 -29.82 -7.50 9.99
N LEU A 577 -30.65 -6.55 10.41
CA LEU A 577 -31.20 -6.51 11.75
C LEU A 577 -32.08 -7.73 12.06
N VAL A 578 -32.95 -8.13 11.11
CA VAL A 578 -33.78 -9.34 11.26
C VAL A 578 -32.91 -10.58 11.36
N LYS A 579 -31.91 -10.75 10.48
CA LYS A 579 -30.99 -11.90 10.52
C LYS A 579 -30.11 -11.95 11.77
N ALA A 580 -29.72 -10.79 12.30
CA ALA A 580 -28.98 -10.70 13.55
C ALA A 580 -29.84 -10.91 14.80
N GLY A 581 -31.17 -11.04 14.66
CA GLY A 581 -32.10 -11.12 15.78
C GLY A 581 -32.25 -9.82 16.56
N ARG A 582 -32.03 -8.66 15.92
CA ARG A 582 -32.07 -7.31 16.51
C ARG A 582 -33.21 -6.47 15.94
N THR A 583 -34.40 -7.03 15.90
CA THR A 583 -35.62 -6.33 15.49
C THR A 583 -36.03 -5.20 16.45
N ASP A 584 -35.51 -5.22 17.67
CA ASP A 584 -35.60 -4.14 18.67
C ASP A 584 -35.04 -2.80 18.16
N LEU A 585 -34.12 -2.85 17.19
CA LEU A 585 -33.52 -1.67 16.56
C LEU A 585 -34.33 -1.11 15.37
N ILE A 586 -35.52 -1.68 15.11
CA ILE A 586 -36.47 -1.22 14.08
C ILE A 586 -37.67 -0.59 14.78
N GLY A 587 -37.77 0.73 14.80
CA GLY A 587 -38.84 1.41 15.55
C GLY A 587 -38.76 2.93 15.49
N PHE A 588 -39.36 3.57 16.50
CA PHE A 588 -39.47 5.02 16.55
C PHE A 588 -38.65 5.66 17.67
N THR A 589 -38.07 4.84 18.55
CA THR A 589 -37.28 5.34 19.68
C THR A 589 -35.88 5.80 19.23
N PRO A 590 -35.20 6.67 19.98
CA PRO A 590 -33.84 7.10 19.69
C PRO A 590 -32.83 5.95 19.61
N GLN A 591 -33.12 4.82 20.26
CA GLN A 591 -32.28 3.63 20.24
C GLN A 591 -32.38 2.83 18.94
N CYS A 592 -33.43 3.05 18.12
CA CYS A 592 -33.60 2.37 16.85
C CYS A 592 -32.65 2.93 15.78
N LEU A 593 -32.14 2.02 14.92
CA LEU A 593 -31.30 2.39 13.77
C LEU A 593 -32.16 2.86 12.58
N ILE A 594 -33.28 2.19 12.34
CA ILE A 594 -34.20 2.49 11.23
C ILE A 594 -35.65 2.48 11.67
N ARG A 595 -36.50 3.19 10.93
CA ARG A 595 -37.95 3.12 11.11
C ARG A 595 -38.54 1.85 10.50
N PRO A 596 -39.77 1.40 10.88
CA PRO A 596 -40.39 0.20 10.33
C PRO A 596 -40.70 0.28 8.83
N TYR A 597 -40.78 1.47 8.28
CA TYR A 597 -41.05 1.76 6.87
C TYR A 597 -39.89 2.52 6.23
N PRO A 598 -39.66 2.32 4.91
CA PRO A 598 -38.59 3.01 4.22
C PRO A 598 -38.78 4.54 4.25
N PRO A 599 -37.70 5.33 4.32
CA PRO A 599 -37.78 6.76 4.19
C PRO A 599 -38.40 7.10 2.82
N LYS A 600 -39.29 8.12 2.79
CA LYS A 600 -39.82 8.64 1.52
C LYS A 600 -38.62 9.11 0.70
N ALA A 601 -38.57 8.69 -0.57
CA ALA A 601 -37.59 9.21 -1.51
C ALA A 601 -37.64 10.75 -1.48
N PRO A 602 -36.51 11.46 -1.43
CA PRO A 602 -36.53 12.90 -1.58
C PRO A 602 -37.30 13.20 -2.88
N ARG A 603 -38.36 14.04 -2.79
CA ARG A 603 -38.98 14.58 -3.98
C ARG A 603 -37.84 15.23 -4.77
N ARG A 604 -37.56 14.73 -5.95
CA ARG A 604 -36.78 15.49 -6.94
C ARG A 604 -37.55 16.78 -7.11
N ASP A 605 -37.07 17.87 -6.55
CA ASP A 605 -37.53 19.18 -6.92
C ASP A 605 -37.37 19.26 -8.43
N ALA A 606 -38.51 19.36 -9.13
CA ALA A 606 -38.51 19.60 -10.54
C ALA A 606 -37.62 20.84 -10.74
N GLU A 607 -36.54 20.66 -11.43
CA GLU A 607 -35.70 21.76 -11.87
C GLU A 607 -36.60 22.82 -12.48
N LYS A 608 -36.74 23.91 -11.77
CA LYS A 608 -37.25 25.14 -12.36
C LYS A 608 -36.28 25.50 -13.48
N SER A 609 -36.68 25.16 -14.72
CA SER A 609 -36.05 25.72 -15.88
C SER A 609 -36.15 27.23 -15.79
N GLU A 610 -35.15 27.89 -15.27
CA GLU A 610 -34.99 29.34 -15.44
C GLU A 610 -34.78 29.57 -16.95
N LYS A 611 -35.87 30.02 -17.60
CA LYS A 611 -35.82 30.65 -18.90
C LYS A 611 -34.91 31.88 -18.76
N GLN A 612 -33.68 31.81 -19.22
CA GLN A 612 -32.90 33.00 -19.50
C GLN A 612 -33.58 33.80 -20.60
N PRO A 613 -33.77 35.10 -20.45
CA PRO A 613 -34.31 35.95 -21.50
C PRO A 613 -33.33 36.04 -22.67
N ALA A 614 -33.80 35.78 -23.85
CA ALA A 614 -33.09 35.91 -25.10
C ALA A 614 -32.59 37.33 -25.31
N ALA A 615 -31.26 37.52 -25.28
CA ALA A 615 -30.63 38.76 -25.76
C ALA A 615 -30.63 38.75 -27.30
N SER A 616 -31.31 39.72 -27.85
CA SER A 616 -31.38 40.04 -29.27
C SER A 616 -30.01 40.39 -29.84
N GLN A 617 -29.53 39.60 -30.80
CA GLN A 617 -28.50 40.04 -31.74
C GLN A 617 -29.00 39.93 -33.16
N LYS A 618 -28.94 41.06 -33.85
CA LYS A 618 -29.23 41.23 -35.29
C LYS A 618 -28.17 40.58 -36.16
N PRO A 619 -28.49 40.17 -37.40
CA PRO A 619 -27.64 39.36 -38.25
C PRO A 619 -26.65 40.23 -39.08
N SER A 620 -25.45 39.72 -39.28
CA SER A 620 -24.58 40.20 -40.37
C SER A 620 -24.27 39.02 -41.30
N GLN A 621 -24.36 39.34 -42.57
CA GLN A 621 -24.40 38.49 -43.78
C GLN A 621 -23.01 37.97 -44.20
N LYS A 622 -23.09 36.93 -45.07
CA LYS A 622 -22.15 36.42 -46.11
C LYS A 622 -21.06 35.51 -45.59
N GLY A 623 -20.81 34.33 -46.09
CA GLY A 623 -21.16 33.63 -47.32
C GLY A 623 -19.96 32.75 -47.61
N ALA A 624 -20.14 31.42 -47.86
CA ALA A 624 -19.42 30.64 -48.86
C ALA A 624 -19.45 29.12 -48.53
N ALA A 625 -20.03 28.43 -49.46
CA ALA A 625 -19.72 27.13 -50.05
C ALA A 625 -19.36 25.90 -49.19
N GLN A 626 -20.24 24.92 -49.19
CA GLN A 626 -19.97 23.48 -48.93
C GLN A 626 -19.32 22.83 -50.17
N PRO A 627 -18.41 21.85 -49.98
CA PRO A 627 -18.17 20.81 -50.98
C PRO A 627 -18.77 19.46 -50.54
N PRO A 628 -18.92 18.48 -51.46
CA PRO A 628 -19.98 17.48 -51.44
C PRO A 628 -19.61 16.19 -50.71
N ARG A 629 -20.65 15.49 -50.23
CA ARG A 629 -20.61 14.13 -49.65
C ARG A 629 -20.16 13.10 -50.69
N ALA A 630 -19.16 12.28 -50.36
CA ALA A 630 -18.83 11.06 -51.09
C ALA A 630 -19.60 9.85 -50.50
N ALA A 631 -20.08 9.03 -51.43
CA ALA A 631 -20.94 7.89 -51.18
C ALA A 631 -20.18 6.66 -50.64
N ALA A 632 -20.86 5.88 -49.80
CA ALA A 632 -20.39 4.60 -49.32
C ALA A 632 -20.50 3.49 -50.39
N PRO A 633 -19.56 2.52 -50.48
CA PRO A 633 -19.67 1.38 -51.34
C PRO A 633 -20.45 0.23 -50.71
N LYS A 634 -21.34 -0.35 -51.53
CA LYS A 634 -22.17 -1.54 -51.26
C LYS A 634 -21.31 -2.83 -51.19
N LYS A 635 -21.65 -3.72 -50.26
CA LYS A 635 -21.17 -5.11 -50.22
C LYS A 635 -21.74 -5.93 -51.38
N PRO A 636 -20.98 -6.84 -51.98
CA PRO A 636 -21.54 -7.85 -52.87
C PRO A 636 -22.06 -9.06 -52.09
N ARG A 637 -23.23 -9.52 -52.49
CA ARG A 637 -23.80 -10.83 -52.14
C ARG A 637 -23.23 -11.90 -53.07
N GLY A 638 -22.94 -13.04 -52.47
CA GLY A 638 -23.44 -14.20 -53.11
C GLY A 638 -22.51 -15.34 -53.47
N ARG A 639 -22.96 -16.47 -53.02
CA ARG A 639 -22.97 -17.84 -53.57
C ARG A 639 -21.68 -18.65 -53.52
N ARG A 640 -21.67 -19.55 -52.77
CA ARG A 640 -21.96 -20.97 -52.56
C ARG A 640 -21.15 -21.50 -51.40
#